data_aff652e26a716d898e64af60143afe11
#
_entry.id   aff652e26a716d898e64af60143afe11
#
_cell.length_a   1.000
_cell.length_b   1.000
_cell.length_c   1.000
_cell.angle_alpha   90.00
_cell.angle_beta   90.00
_cell.angle_gamma   90.00
#
_symmetry.space_group_name_H-M   'P 1'
#
loop_
_entity.id
_entity.type
_entity.pdbx_description
1 polymer ?
#
loop_
_entity_poly.entity_id
_entity_poly.type
_entity_poly.pdbx_seq_one_letter_code
_entity_poly.pdbx_strand_id
1 'polypeptide(L)'
;MQSVGEAMSIGRTFRESFQKAFRSLELNLPGLSTKDPRNDDPDIKRYRSLDISSLNDGSAFRILKVKEAIKEEFTIEEIHNNTGIDPWFLNEIAEIVYLENHHNCLEDLELLKKNGFSDIQIGALTDRTAEEIRQIRKERNLKPVYKVVDTCAGEFTAETPYSYSTYESTHDITPLDGPKVMILGGGPNRIGQGIEFDYCCVQAVYGLREAGYKSIMVNCNPETVSTDFDLADRLYFEPITFEDIMNIIEFEKPDGVLVQFGGQTPLKIAEQLTNEGVKIFGTSSASIDLAENREEFARIIKKLKIQIPEYCIAKNYEEIINFSEIAQFPVLVRPSYVLGGRAMQIVYNKEQLVDYVFRSAEATNDHPILIDQFIENAFEFDVDALCDGEEVFIAGIMQHIEEAGVHSGDSSCVLPPYDMSNKVKKDIIDMTTKLALELNVVGLINLQFAVKNNEVYVLEVNPRSSRTVPFVSKYSNVPIANIAAQLSVGKKIRDFNLKENHFKHTAVKKAVLPFKKFKDEKVFLGPEMKSTGEVMGIDTEPGIAFLKAMQSDGYSVPRTGTAFVSITDIDKKRALPIIKDLEKLNFTIIATKGTADFLLENNINCTPVFKVGEGRPNVVDEILNDNIQLVINTPQGAQSRYDEEAIGKTSVMKNVLTITTLAGAKAAIEAMSNMNKISVAPLQEYFK
;
A
#
# COMPACT_ATOMS: atom_id res chain seq x y z
N MET A 1 -12.92 -11.35 -13.06
CA MET A 1 -12.85 -10.94 -11.65
C MET A 1 -11.99 -9.68 -11.57
N GLN A 2 -12.54 -8.62 -11.02
CA GLN A 2 -11.90 -7.29 -10.95
C GLN A 2 -11.61 -6.91 -9.49
N SER A 3 -11.02 -7.83 -8.71
CA SER A 3 -10.60 -7.60 -7.33
C SER A 3 -9.11 -7.88 -7.18
N VAL A 4 -8.50 -7.28 -6.17
CA VAL A 4 -7.08 -7.48 -5.82
C VAL A 4 -6.91 -8.19 -4.48
N GLY A 5 -8.00 -8.35 -3.73
CA GLY A 5 -8.03 -9.06 -2.45
C GLY A 5 -9.45 -9.29 -1.98
N GLU A 6 -9.55 -9.96 -0.84
CA GLU A 6 -10.83 -10.29 -0.21
C GLU A 6 -10.70 -10.32 1.31
N ALA A 7 -11.83 -10.14 2.00
CA ALA A 7 -11.95 -10.33 3.42
C ALA A 7 -12.88 -11.51 3.71
N MET A 8 -12.53 -12.31 4.72
CA MET A 8 -13.41 -13.33 5.26
C MET A 8 -13.85 -12.94 6.67
N SER A 9 -15.09 -13.24 6.98
CA SER A 9 -15.62 -13.11 8.33
C SER A 9 -16.51 -14.29 8.66
N ILE A 10 -16.52 -14.65 9.94
CA ILE A 10 -17.24 -15.81 10.46
C ILE A 10 -18.22 -15.35 11.52
N GLY A 11 -19.41 -15.89 11.49
CA GLY A 11 -20.48 -15.62 12.45
C GLY A 11 -21.46 -16.78 12.51
N ARG A 12 -22.38 -16.78 13.48
CA ARG A 12 -23.43 -17.80 13.62
C ARG A 12 -24.60 -17.61 12.66
N THR A 13 -24.72 -16.40 12.12
CA THR A 13 -25.76 -16.05 11.14
C THR A 13 -25.12 -15.31 9.96
N PHE A 14 -25.80 -15.32 8.81
CA PHE A 14 -25.36 -14.52 7.66
C PHE A 14 -25.25 -13.04 8.02
N ARG A 15 -26.23 -12.47 8.74
CA ARG A 15 -26.23 -11.06 9.13
C ARG A 15 -25.01 -10.69 9.96
N GLU A 16 -24.65 -11.53 10.94
CA GLU A 16 -23.47 -11.33 11.77
C GLU A 16 -22.19 -11.33 10.94
N SER A 17 -21.98 -12.39 10.14
CA SER A 17 -20.79 -12.49 9.29
C SER A 17 -20.74 -11.37 8.24
N PHE A 18 -21.88 -11.04 7.64
CA PHE A 18 -21.96 -10.00 6.59
C PHE A 18 -21.58 -8.61 7.12
N GLN A 19 -22.08 -8.23 8.29
CA GLN A 19 -21.71 -6.96 8.93
C GLN A 19 -20.24 -6.92 9.35
N LYS A 20 -19.69 -8.02 9.86
CA LYS A 20 -18.25 -8.15 10.13
C LYS A 20 -17.43 -8.01 8.86
N ALA A 21 -17.86 -8.63 7.73
CA ALA A 21 -17.17 -8.50 6.45
C ALA A 21 -17.06 -7.04 6.01
N PHE A 22 -18.13 -6.25 6.14
CA PHE A 22 -18.08 -4.82 5.82
C PHE A 22 -17.08 -4.05 6.70
N ARG A 23 -16.97 -4.36 8.00
CA ARG A 23 -15.96 -3.76 8.86
C ARG A 23 -14.54 -4.15 8.46
N SER A 24 -14.36 -5.32 7.85
CA SER A 24 -13.07 -5.86 7.42
C SER A 24 -12.57 -5.29 6.10
N LEU A 25 -13.42 -4.63 5.29
CA LEU A 25 -13.04 -4.16 3.94
C LEU A 25 -12.17 -2.88 3.93
N GLU A 26 -11.87 -2.30 5.09
CA GLU A 26 -11.06 -1.07 5.20
C GLU A 26 -11.65 0.14 4.45
N LEU A 27 -12.97 0.16 4.31
CA LEU A 27 -13.75 1.24 3.70
C LEU A 27 -14.22 2.27 4.73
N ASN A 28 -13.74 2.20 5.99
CA ASN A 28 -14.23 2.97 7.14
C ASN A 28 -15.73 2.79 7.41
N LEU A 29 -16.30 1.66 7.02
CA LEU A 29 -17.68 1.31 7.30
C LEU A 29 -17.77 0.53 8.61
N PRO A 30 -18.64 0.93 9.57
CA PRO A 30 -18.79 0.24 10.86
C PRO A 30 -19.58 -1.06 10.75
N GLY A 31 -20.01 -1.44 9.57
CA GLY A 31 -20.84 -2.56 9.17
C GLY A 31 -21.57 -2.18 7.89
N LEU A 32 -22.66 -2.87 7.56
CA LEU A 32 -23.52 -2.47 6.45
C LEU A 32 -24.30 -1.19 6.84
N SER A 33 -23.63 -0.05 6.87
CA SER A 33 -24.23 1.24 7.26
C SER A 33 -23.70 2.39 6.42
N THR A 34 -24.58 3.30 6.04
CA THR A 34 -24.28 4.57 5.36
C THR A 34 -24.40 5.77 6.31
N LYS A 35 -24.75 5.54 7.57
CA LYS A 35 -25.02 6.60 8.56
C LYS A 35 -23.84 6.96 9.47
N ASP A 36 -22.63 6.52 9.21
CA ASP A 36 -21.50 6.99 10.00
C ASP A 36 -21.26 8.48 9.71
N PRO A 37 -21.46 9.38 10.68
CA PRO A 37 -21.21 10.81 10.50
C PRO A 37 -19.74 11.13 10.20
N ARG A 38 -18.81 10.22 10.47
CA ARG A 38 -17.39 10.33 10.14
C ARG A 38 -17.08 9.91 8.69
N ASN A 39 -18.05 9.31 8.00
CA ASN A 39 -17.86 8.79 6.66
C ASN A 39 -18.23 9.84 5.62
N ASP A 40 -17.33 10.81 5.45
CA ASP A 40 -17.42 11.84 4.42
C ASP A 40 -16.85 11.41 3.06
N ASP A 41 -16.62 10.10 2.86
CA ASP A 41 -16.14 9.58 1.59
C ASP A 41 -17.10 9.99 0.46
N PRO A 42 -16.64 10.77 -0.54
CA PRO A 42 -17.48 11.26 -1.64
C PRO A 42 -18.11 10.13 -2.43
N ASP A 43 -17.43 8.98 -2.53
CA ASP A 43 -17.95 7.82 -3.24
C ASP A 43 -19.15 7.23 -2.52
N ILE A 44 -19.17 7.26 -1.18
CA ILE A 44 -20.32 6.79 -0.39
C ILE A 44 -21.47 7.81 -0.43
N LYS A 45 -21.17 9.11 -0.40
CA LYS A 45 -22.20 10.17 -0.57
C LYS A 45 -22.96 10.06 -1.91
N ARG A 46 -22.29 9.63 -2.99
CA ARG A 46 -22.90 9.39 -4.31
C ARG A 46 -24.03 8.36 -4.30
N TYR A 47 -24.01 7.42 -3.36
CA TYR A 47 -25.00 6.33 -3.29
C TYR A 47 -26.24 6.67 -2.49
N ARG A 48 -26.33 7.87 -1.93
CA ARG A 48 -27.50 8.36 -1.17
C ARG A 48 -28.64 8.87 -2.03
N SER A 49 -28.46 9.05 -3.36
CA SER A 49 -29.53 9.42 -4.31
C SER A 49 -29.75 8.26 -5.27
N LEU A 50 -30.83 7.50 -5.07
CA LEU A 50 -31.10 6.27 -5.83
C LEU A 50 -32.01 6.51 -7.04
N ASP A 51 -31.44 6.17 -8.20
CA ASP A 51 -32.21 5.69 -9.33
C ASP A 51 -32.11 4.14 -9.33
N ILE A 52 -33.25 3.43 -9.28
CA ILE A 52 -33.30 1.97 -9.24
C ILE A 52 -32.56 1.34 -10.44
N SER A 53 -32.54 2.02 -11.59
CA SER A 53 -31.79 1.56 -12.77
C SER A 53 -30.28 1.46 -12.49
N SER A 54 -29.78 2.24 -11.53
CA SER A 54 -28.37 2.20 -11.11
C SER A 54 -27.97 0.92 -10.35
N LEU A 55 -28.95 0.11 -9.93
CA LEU A 55 -28.71 -1.19 -9.31
C LEU A 55 -28.18 -2.22 -10.33
N ASN A 56 -28.39 -2.02 -11.63
CA ASN A 56 -27.83 -2.85 -12.70
C ASN A 56 -26.32 -2.66 -12.84
N ASP A 57 -25.77 -1.58 -12.31
CA ASP A 57 -24.35 -1.31 -12.35
C ASP A 57 -23.60 -2.22 -11.36
N GLY A 58 -22.71 -3.06 -11.88
CA GLY A 58 -21.89 -4.02 -11.11
C GLY A 58 -20.78 -3.35 -10.26
N SER A 59 -21.00 -2.14 -9.73
CA SER A 59 -20.01 -1.41 -8.93
C SER A 59 -19.71 -2.10 -7.60
N ALA A 60 -18.53 -1.83 -7.04
CA ALA A 60 -18.10 -2.36 -5.74
C ALA A 60 -19.07 -2.01 -4.59
N PHE A 61 -19.79 -0.90 -4.72
CA PHE A 61 -20.72 -0.40 -3.70
C PHE A 61 -22.19 -0.78 -3.96
N ARG A 62 -22.44 -1.70 -4.90
CA ARG A 62 -23.79 -2.13 -5.26
C ARG A 62 -24.64 -2.54 -4.06
N ILE A 63 -24.03 -3.21 -3.08
CA ILE A 63 -24.72 -3.67 -1.87
C ILE A 63 -25.22 -2.52 -1.01
N LEU A 64 -24.49 -1.42 -0.93
CA LEU A 64 -24.94 -0.21 -0.24
C LEU A 64 -26.15 0.40 -0.95
N LYS A 65 -26.17 0.40 -2.29
CA LYS A 65 -27.34 0.82 -3.08
C LYS A 65 -28.54 -0.07 -2.84
N VAL A 66 -28.34 -1.39 -2.75
CA VAL A 66 -29.38 -2.37 -2.41
C VAL A 66 -30.00 -2.05 -1.04
N LYS A 67 -29.15 -1.77 -0.05
CA LYS A 67 -29.66 -1.37 1.27
C LYS A 67 -30.50 -0.11 1.22
N GLU A 68 -30.08 0.93 0.51
CA GLU A 68 -30.85 2.17 0.39
C GLU A 68 -32.16 1.93 -0.39
N ALA A 69 -32.16 1.08 -1.43
CA ALA A 69 -33.39 0.70 -2.14
C ALA A 69 -34.42 0.04 -1.19
N ILE A 70 -33.97 -0.85 -0.31
CA ILE A 70 -34.84 -1.45 0.71
C ILE A 70 -35.41 -0.39 1.68
N LYS A 71 -34.60 0.60 2.07
CA LYS A 71 -35.05 1.71 2.91
C LYS A 71 -36.10 2.62 2.22
N GLU A 72 -35.98 2.75 0.91
CA GLU A 72 -36.96 3.49 0.06
C GLU A 72 -38.16 2.61 -0.32
N GLU A 73 -38.36 1.48 0.35
CA GLU A 73 -39.53 0.58 0.24
C GLU A 73 -39.65 -0.12 -1.14
N PHE A 74 -38.57 -0.21 -1.93
CA PHE A 74 -38.58 -1.08 -3.10
C PHE A 74 -38.75 -2.55 -2.68
N THR A 75 -39.57 -3.28 -3.41
CA THR A 75 -39.84 -4.69 -3.11
C THR A 75 -38.62 -5.59 -3.40
N ILE A 76 -38.49 -6.69 -2.69
CA ILE A 76 -37.43 -7.69 -2.92
C ILE A 76 -37.47 -8.18 -4.36
N GLU A 77 -38.66 -8.32 -4.97
CA GLU A 77 -38.84 -8.75 -6.35
C GLU A 77 -38.27 -7.71 -7.35
N GLU A 78 -38.56 -6.42 -7.14
CA GLU A 78 -38.02 -5.33 -7.97
C GLU A 78 -36.49 -5.27 -7.88
N ILE A 79 -35.92 -5.40 -6.68
CA ILE A 79 -34.47 -5.40 -6.48
C ILE A 79 -33.84 -6.64 -7.12
N HIS A 80 -34.44 -7.82 -6.93
CA HIS A 80 -34.00 -9.07 -7.57
C HIS A 80 -33.97 -8.95 -9.08
N ASN A 81 -35.06 -8.47 -9.69
CA ASN A 81 -35.18 -8.30 -11.14
C ASN A 81 -34.13 -7.36 -11.71
N ASN A 82 -33.73 -6.31 -10.96
CA ASN A 82 -32.71 -5.36 -11.39
C ASN A 82 -31.28 -5.84 -11.10
N THR A 83 -31.06 -6.70 -10.10
CA THR A 83 -29.71 -7.05 -9.64
C THR A 83 -29.29 -8.48 -9.96
N GLY A 84 -30.26 -9.38 -10.10
CA GLY A 84 -30.02 -10.83 -10.13
C GLY A 84 -29.56 -11.43 -8.80
N ILE A 85 -29.55 -10.66 -7.70
CA ILE A 85 -29.20 -11.16 -6.37
C ILE A 85 -30.33 -12.06 -5.87
N ASP A 86 -30.00 -13.24 -5.36
CA ASP A 86 -31.00 -14.17 -4.84
C ASP A 86 -31.84 -13.52 -3.74
N PRO A 87 -33.17 -13.68 -3.75
CA PRO A 87 -34.08 -13.11 -2.77
C PRO A 87 -33.73 -13.47 -1.32
N TRP A 88 -33.10 -14.60 -1.06
CA TRP A 88 -32.66 -14.96 0.28
C TRP A 88 -31.69 -13.94 0.88
N PHE A 89 -30.65 -13.56 0.13
CA PHE A 89 -29.67 -12.54 0.55
C PHE A 89 -30.34 -11.17 0.70
N LEU A 90 -31.27 -10.83 -0.19
CA LEU A 90 -32.00 -9.56 -0.10
C LEU A 90 -32.87 -9.49 1.16
N ASN A 91 -33.53 -10.60 1.54
CA ASN A 91 -34.30 -10.68 2.78
C ASN A 91 -33.39 -10.56 4.03
N GLU A 92 -32.19 -11.15 4.03
CA GLU A 92 -31.24 -10.98 5.14
C GLU A 92 -30.77 -9.52 5.28
N ILE A 93 -30.60 -8.80 4.16
CA ILE A 93 -30.29 -7.37 4.18
C ILE A 93 -31.51 -6.56 4.67
N ALA A 94 -32.73 -6.94 4.25
CA ALA A 94 -33.96 -6.32 4.71
C ALA A 94 -34.15 -6.46 6.24
N GLU A 95 -33.80 -7.59 6.80
CA GLU A 95 -33.79 -7.78 8.26
C GLU A 95 -32.81 -6.84 8.98
N ILE A 96 -31.63 -6.59 8.41
CA ILE A 96 -30.70 -5.59 8.95
C ILE A 96 -31.34 -4.19 8.94
N VAL A 97 -31.99 -3.82 7.83
CA VAL A 97 -32.72 -2.54 7.70
C VAL A 97 -33.88 -2.47 8.68
N TYR A 98 -34.63 -3.58 8.85
CA TYR A 98 -35.73 -3.65 9.81
C TYR A 98 -35.23 -3.41 11.24
N LEU A 99 -34.13 -4.08 11.63
CA LEU A 99 -33.52 -3.90 12.94
C LEU A 99 -33.01 -2.46 13.15
N GLU A 100 -32.50 -1.79 12.14
CA GLU A 100 -32.10 -0.38 12.24
C GLU A 100 -33.27 0.57 12.53
N ASN A 101 -34.49 0.24 12.12
CA ASN A 101 -35.63 1.14 12.16
C ASN A 101 -36.65 0.81 13.27
N HIS A 102 -36.73 -0.46 13.72
CA HIS A 102 -37.84 -0.97 14.52
C HIS A 102 -37.43 -1.53 15.88
N HIS A 103 -36.32 -1.06 16.47
CA HIS A 103 -35.88 -1.55 17.78
C HIS A 103 -35.77 -0.40 18.78
N ASN A 104 -35.88 -0.75 20.05
CA ASN A 104 -35.40 0.10 21.13
C ASN A 104 -33.92 -0.25 21.37
N CYS A 105 -33.02 0.48 20.69
CA CYS A 105 -31.60 0.16 20.58
C CYS A 105 -30.93 -0.24 21.89
N LEU A 106 -31.33 0.33 23.01
CA LEU A 106 -30.71 0.00 24.30
C LEU A 106 -31.37 -1.20 24.96
N GLU A 107 -32.67 -1.44 24.78
CA GLU A 107 -33.33 -2.65 25.32
C GLU A 107 -32.94 -3.88 24.51
N ASP A 108 -32.85 -3.74 23.19
CA ASP A 108 -32.55 -4.80 22.25
C ASP A 108 -31.02 -4.94 21.94
N LEU A 109 -30.15 -4.39 22.79
CA LEU A 109 -28.71 -4.35 22.59
C LEU A 109 -28.10 -5.73 22.28
N GLU A 110 -28.54 -6.78 23.01
CA GLU A 110 -28.09 -8.15 22.77
C GLU A 110 -28.53 -8.66 21.39
N LEU A 111 -29.76 -8.37 20.97
CA LEU A 111 -30.29 -8.74 19.67
C LEU A 111 -29.46 -8.08 18.54
N LEU A 112 -29.14 -6.79 18.67
CA LEU A 112 -28.33 -6.06 17.70
C LEU A 112 -26.92 -6.67 17.63
N LYS A 113 -26.29 -6.94 18.76
CA LYS A 113 -24.94 -7.57 18.79
C LYS A 113 -24.96 -8.96 18.14
N LYS A 114 -25.97 -9.80 18.38
CA LYS A 114 -26.15 -11.10 17.71
C LYS A 114 -26.33 -11.00 16.20
N ASN A 115 -26.81 -9.87 15.70
CA ASN A 115 -26.95 -9.60 14.28
C ASN A 115 -25.76 -8.78 13.71
N GLY A 116 -24.64 -8.71 14.44
CA GLY A 116 -23.38 -8.17 13.96
C GLY A 116 -23.24 -6.66 13.99
N PHE A 117 -24.17 -5.91 14.60
CA PHE A 117 -24.04 -4.47 14.75
C PHE A 117 -22.85 -4.09 15.62
N SER A 118 -22.00 -3.19 15.14
CA SER A 118 -20.89 -2.64 15.92
C SER A 118 -21.35 -1.61 16.94
N ASP A 119 -20.52 -1.33 17.95
CA ASP A 119 -20.78 -0.25 18.91
C ASP A 119 -20.93 1.12 18.22
N ILE A 120 -20.18 1.33 17.14
CA ILE A 120 -20.27 2.54 16.31
C ILE A 120 -21.67 2.63 15.63
N GLN A 121 -22.17 1.54 15.03
CA GLN A 121 -23.49 1.53 14.41
C GLN A 121 -24.58 1.80 15.43
N ILE A 122 -24.52 1.10 16.58
CA ILE A 122 -25.51 1.26 17.66
C ILE A 122 -25.43 2.69 18.22
N GLY A 123 -24.25 3.25 18.38
CA GLY A 123 -24.04 4.62 18.78
C GLY A 123 -24.73 5.62 17.84
N ALA A 124 -24.53 5.45 16.52
CA ALA A 124 -25.16 6.29 15.49
C ALA A 124 -26.69 6.18 15.47
N LEU A 125 -27.25 5.02 15.87
CA LEU A 125 -28.70 4.81 15.95
C LEU A 125 -29.29 5.38 17.24
N THR A 126 -28.49 5.58 18.29
CA THR A 126 -28.93 6.02 19.62
C THR A 126 -28.45 7.41 20.00
N ASP A 127 -27.77 8.09 19.08
CA ASP A 127 -27.15 9.42 19.30
C ASP A 127 -26.13 9.38 20.47
N ARG A 128 -25.32 8.30 20.51
CA ARG A 128 -24.29 8.04 21.52
C ARG A 128 -22.96 7.75 20.86
N THR A 129 -21.88 7.85 21.66
CA THR A 129 -20.56 7.41 21.21
C THR A 129 -20.40 5.89 21.31
N ALA A 130 -19.45 5.34 20.57
CA ALA A 130 -19.11 3.92 20.65
C ALA A 130 -18.60 3.54 22.06
N GLU A 131 -17.90 4.46 22.73
CA GLU A 131 -17.39 4.31 24.09
C GLU A 131 -18.55 4.17 25.10
N GLU A 132 -19.61 4.98 24.96
CA GLU A 132 -20.80 4.88 25.78
C GLU A 132 -21.53 3.54 25.57
N ILE A 133 -21.66 3.08 24.32
CA ILE A 133 -22.25 1.76 24.03
C ILE A 133 -21.40 0.63 24.65
N ARG A 134 -20.07 0.71 24.50
CA ARG A 134 -19.14 -0.25 25.13
C ARG A 134 -19.29 -0.27 26.66
N GLN A 135 -19.44 0.89 27.29
CA GLN A 135 -19.66 0.99 28.71
C GLN A 135 -20.99 0.33 29.14
N ILE A 136 -22.08 0.58 28.43
CA ILE A 136 -23.39 -0.05 28.66
C ILE A 136 -23.28 -1.58 28.51
N ARG A 137 -22.55 -2.10 27.50
CA ARG A 137 -22.29 -3.53 27.35
C ARG A 137 -21.54 -4.10 28.54
N LYS A 138 -20.51 -3.41 29.05
CA LYS A 138 -19.75 -3.82 30.24
C LYS A 138 -20.64 -3.89 31.48
N GLU A 139 -21.47 -2.89 31.72
CA GLU A 139 -22.42 -2.83 32.84
C GLU A 139 -23.45 -3.98 32.81
N ARG A 140 -23.87 -4.38 31.60
CA ARG A 140 -24.80 -5.51 31.39
C ARG A 140 -24.09 -6.87 31.29
N ASN A 141 -22.78 -6.91 31.45
CA ASN A 141 -21.93 -8.09 31.21
C ASN A 141 -22.17 -8.75 29.85
N LEU A 142 -22.51 -7.94 28.81
CA LEU A 142 -22.72 -8.40 27.46
C LEU A 142 -21.37 -8.39 26.70
N LYS A 143 -20.76 -9.57 26.60
CA LYS A 143 -19.46 -9.80 25.99
C LYS A 143 -19.57 -10.87 24.91
N PRO A 144 -18.78 -10.80 23.85
CA PRO A 144 -18.71 -11.91 22.91
C PRO A 144 -18.05 -13.13 23.54
N VAL A 145 -18.41 -14.29 23.06
CA VAL A 145 -17.73 -15.56 23.31
C VAL A 145 -16.92 -15.94 22.05
N TYR A 146 -15.95 -16.82 22.22
CA TYR A 146 -15.09 -17.27 21.12
C TYR A 146 -15.36 -18.71 20.79
N LYS A 147 -15.63 -18.96 19.52
CA LYS A 147 -15.90 -20.26 18.92
C LYS A 147 -14.76 -20.67 18.01
N VAL A 148 -14.64 -21.97 17.77
CA VAL A 148 -13.68 -22.55 16.81
C VAL A 148 -14.45 -23.03 15.58
N VAL A 149 -13.83 -22.85 14.41
CA VAL A 149 -14.36 -23.40 13.17
C VAL A 149 -14.21 -24.91 13.20
N ASP A 150 -15.35 -25.62 13.16
CA ASP A 150 -15.35 -27.08 13.07
C ASP A 150 -15.02 -27.50 11.62
N THR A 151 -13.78 -27.93 11.41
CA THR A 151 -13.29 -28.44 10.13
C THR A 151 -13.48 -29.95 9.98
N CYS A 152 -14.06 -30.60 10.97
CA CYS A 152 -14.23 -32.07 11.04
C CYS A 152 -15.69 -32.52 10.99
N ALA A 153 -16.63 -31.62 10.66
CA ALA A 153 -18.07 -31.91 10.55
C ALA A 153 -18.68 -32.58 11.81
N GLY A 154 -18.13 -32.30 12.99
CA GLY A 154 -18.56 -32.90 14.24
C GLY A 154 -18.18 -34.38 14.45
N GLU A 155 -17.43 -34.99 13.52
CA GLU A 155 -16.97 -36.37 13.67
C GLU A 155 -15.79 -36.50 14.64
N PHE A 156 -14.93 -35.49 14.71
CA PHE A 156 -13.78 -35.40 15.59
C PHE A 156 -13.69 -34.00 16.17
N THR A 157 -12.97 -33.84 17.29
CA THR A 157 -12.64 -32.51 17.80
C THR A 157 -11.73 -31.77 16.81
N ALA A 158 -12.15 -30.63 16.32
CA ALA A 158 -11.33 -29.79 15.46
C ALA A 158 -10.18 -29.17 16.29
N GLU A 159 -8.94 -29.45 15.86
CA GLU A 159 -7.72 -28.89 16.48
C GLU A 159 -7.20 -27.65 15.73
N THR A 160 -8.01 -27.07 14.82
CA THR A 160 -7.62 -25.89 14.06
C THR A 160 -7.64 -24.64 14.94
N PRO A 161 -6.67 -23.73 14.81
CA PRO A 161 -6.61 -22.52 15.63
C PRO A 161 -7.60 -21.42 15.17
N TYR A 162 -8.48 -21.68 14.22
CA TYR A 162 -9.41 -20.71 13.63
C TYR A 162 -10.51 -20.33 14.59
N SER A 163 -10.34 -19.19 15.26
CA SER A 163 -11.29 -18.68 16.24
C SER A 163 -12.05 -17.47 15.71
N TYR A 164 -13.30 -17.31 16.13
CA TYR A 164 -14.13 -16.14 15.81
C TYR A 164 -15.02 -15.77 17.00
N SER A 165 -15.39 -14.50 17.06
CA SER A 165 -16.30 -13.99 18.09
C SER A 165 -17.76 -14.17 17.71
N THR A 166 -18.64 -14.33 18.69
CA THR A 166 -20.09 -14.27 18.54
C THR A 166 -20.76 -13.98 19.89
N TYR A 167 -22.04 -13.56 19.89
CA TYR A 167 -22.77 -13.28 21.11
C TYR A 167 -23.66 -14.46 21.48
N GLU A 168 -23.06 -15.47 22.13
CA GLU A 168 -23.71 -16.67 22.65
C GLU A 168 -23.37 -16.85 24.15
N SER A 169 -23.69 -18.01 24.70
CA SER A 169 -23.56 -18.26 26.16
C SER A 169 -22.23 -18.88 26.57
N THR A 170 -21.50 -19.55 25.67
CA THR A 170 -20.32 -20.37 26.02
C THR A 170 -19.19 -20.20 25.04
N HIS A 171 -17.95 -20.20 25.56
CA HIS A 171 -16.75 -20.32 24.77
C HIS A 171 -16.47 -21.77 24.36
N ASP A 172 -15.84 -21.97 23.19
CA ASP A 172 -15.27 -23.27 22.82
C ASP A 172 -13.78 -23.35 23.17
N ILE A 173 -13.17 -22.23 23.52
CA ILE A 173 -11.74 -22.10 23.82
C ILE A 173 -11.53 -21.40 25.18
N THR A 174 -10.35 -21.64 25.74
CA THR A 174 -9.82 -20.91 26.91
C THR A 174 -8.69 -20.00 26.45
N PRO A 175 -8.39 -18.91 27.17
CA PRO A 175 -7.22 -18.08 26.89
C PRO A 175 -5.93 -18.92 26.86
N LEU A 176 -4.98 -18.53 26.00
CA LEU A 176 -3.67 -19.17 25.97
C LEU A 176 -2.92 -18.97 27.30
N ASP A 177 -2.22 -20.01 27.75
CA ASP A 177 -1.38 -19.93 28.94
C ASP A 177 0.03 -19.42 28.60
N GLY A 178 0.70 -18.82 29.58
CA GLY A 178 2.07 -18.33 29.51
C GLY A 178 2.24 -16.99 28.83
N PRO A 179 3.48 -16.55 28.62
CA PRO A 179 3.80 -15.29 27.94
C PRO A 179 3.28 -15.28 26.51
N LYS A 180 2.55 -14.24 26.13
CA LYS A 180 1.90 -14.18 24.81
C LYS A 180 1.77 -12.76 24.28
N VAL A 181 1.93 -12.62 22.98
CA VAL A 181 1.88 -11.35 22.26
C VAL A 181 0.88 -11.45 21.14
N MET A 182 0.06 -10.42 20.99
CA MET A 182 -0.87 -10.30 19.89
C MET A 182 -0.22 -9.55 18.72
N ILE A 183 -0.39 -10.07 17.51
CA ILE A 183 0.03 -9.45 16.25
C ILE A 183 -1.21 -9.07 15.47
N LEU A 184 -1.33 -7.80 15.08
CA LEU A 184 -2.40 -7.33 14.20
C LEU A 184 -1.95 -7.37 12.76
N GLY A 185 -2.70 -8.09 11.92
CA GLY A 185 -2.44 -8.25 10.50
C GLY A 185 -2.80 -7.04 9.66
N GLY A 186 -2.60 -7.14 8.36
CA GLY A 186 -2.85 -6.07 7.39
C GLY A 186 -4.29 -5.97 6.88
N GLY A 187 -5.15 -6.93 7.23
CA GLY A 187 -6.46 -7.05 6.61
C GLY A 187 -6.37 -7.56 5.15
N PRO A 188 -7.40 -7.31 4.32
CA PRO A 188 -7.42 -7.75 2.94
C PRO A 188 -6.35 -7.04 2.11
N ASN A 189 -5.82 -7.75 1.11
CA ASN A 189 -4.95 -7.12 0.12
C ASN A 189 -5.74 -6.04 -0.64
N ARG A 190 -5.10 -4.91 -0.88
CA ARG A 190 -5.69 -3.79 -1.62
C ARG A 190 -4.59 -2.98 -2.31
N ILE A 191 -4.97 -2.15 -3.27
CA ILE A 191 -4.06 -1.16 -3.83
C ILE A 191 -3.58 -0.25 -2.68
N GLY A 192 -2.27 -0.07 -2.55
CA GLY A 192 -1.66 0.68 -1.45
C GLY A 192 -1.25 -0.14 -0.22
N GLN A 193 -1.67 -1.44 -0.13
CA GLN A 193 -1.22 -2.33 0.94
C GLN A 193 -1.19 -3.78 0.43
N GLY A 194 0.01 -4.25 0.10
CA GLY A 194 0.23 -5.57 -0.48
C GLY A 194 0.57 -6.64 0.55
N ILE A 195 0.82 -7.85 0.03
CA ILE A 195 1.14 -9.06 0.79
C ILE A 195 2.47 -8.97 1.56
N GLU A 196 3.31 -8.00 1.26
CA GLU A 196 4.61 -7.79 1.89
C GLU A 196 4.49 -7.56 3.40
N PHE A 197 3.38 -6.92 3.85
CA PHE A 197 3.09 -6.76 5.27
C PHE A 197 2.69 -8.07 5.94
N ASP A 198 2.05 -8.97 5.21
CA ASP A 198 1.75 -10.31 5.72
C ASP A 198 3.04 -11.12 5.96
N TYR A 199 3.99 -11.05 5.03
CA TYR A 199 5.34 -11.60 5.26
C TYR A 199 5.94 -11.09 6.57
N CYS A 200 5.81 -9.79 6.87
CA CYS A 200 6.32 -9.22 8.12
C CYS A 200 5.61 -9.82 9.34
N CYS A 201 4.29 -10.01 9.28
CA CYS A 201 3.52 -10.66 10.34
C CYS A 201 3.96 -12.11 10.56
N VAL A 202 4.16 -12.88 9.49
CA VAL A 202 4.66 -14.26 9.56
C VAL A 202 6.05 -14.31 10.22
N GLN A 203 6.96 -13.43 9.81
CA GLN A 203 8.28 -13.35 10.40
C GLN A 203 8.23 -12.89 11.86
N ALA A 204 7.27 -12.06 12.24
CA ALA A 204 7.04 -11.67 13.63
C ALA A 204 6.59 -12.86 14.49
N VAL A 205 5.73 -13.75 13.97
CA VAL A 205 5.36 -14.99 14.67
C VAL A 205 6.60 -15.84 14.97
N TYR A 206 7.46 -16.05 13.99
CA TYR A 206 8.70 -16.80 14.20
C TYR A 206 9.63 -16.11 15.19
N GLY A 207 9.80 -14.78 15.10
CA GLY A 207 10.64 -14.03 16.03
C GLY A 207 10.13 -14.07 17.46
N LEU A 208 8.81 -13.98 17.69
CA LEU A 208 8.22 -14.12 19.01
C LEU A 208 8.43 -15.54 19.59
N ARG A 209 8.26 -16.59 18.78
CA ARG A 209 8.53 -17.97 19.17
C ARG A 209 9.98 -18.16 19.58
N GLU A 210 10.94 -17.62 18.84
CA GLU A 210 12.36 -17.63 19.17
C GLU A 210 12.69 -16.83 20.44
N ALA A 211 11.87 -15.81 20.75
CA ALA A 211 11.96 -15.05 22.01
C ALA A 211 11.22 -15.68 23.19
N GLY A 212 10.57 -16.84 22.99
CA GLY A 212 9.86 -17.58 24.05
C GLY A 212 8.41 -17.12 24.33
N TYR A 213 7.81 -16.36 23.39
CA TYR A 213 6.42 -15.95 23.49
C TYR A 213 5.51 -16.80 22.59
N LYS A 214 4.29 -17.05 23.05
CA LYS A 214 3.20 -17.53 22.21
C LYS A 214 2.63 -16.38 21.39
N SER A 215 2.18 -16.69 20.18
CA SER A 215 1.65 -15.72 19.24
C SER A 215 0.14 -15.83 19.12
N ILE A 216 -0.53 -14.68 19.21
CA ILE A 216 -1.95 -14.52 18.87
C ILE A 216 -2.01 -13.69 17.59
N MET A 217 -2.43 -14.29 16.47
CA MET A 217 -2.62 -13.60 15.21
C MET A 217 -4.07 -13.16 15.06
N VAL A 218 -4.31 -11.91 14.69
CA VAL A 218 -5.64 -11.40 14.32
C VAL A 218 -5.57 -10.87 12.89
N ASN A 219 -6.35 -11.47 12.00
CA ASN A 219 -6.45 -11.03 10.61
C ASN A 219 -7.79 -11.45 10.00
N CYS A 220 -8.19 -10.79 8.91
CA CYS A 220 -9.43 -11.09 8.18
C CYS A 220 -9.19 -11.44 6.69
N ASN A 221 -7.95 -11.64 6.28
CA ASN A 221 -7.60 -12.09 4.94
C ASN A 221 -7.56 -13.61 4.91
N PRO A 222 -8.40 -14.31 4.10
CA PRO A 222 -8.41 -15.76 4.05
C PRO A 222 -7.30 -16.36 3.17
N GLU A 223 -6.73 -15.57 2.26
CA GLU A 223 -5.75 -16.01 1.27
C GLU A 223 -4.35 -15.45 1.59
N THR A 224 -3.85 -15.72 2.79
CA THR A 224 -2.51 -15.24 3.17
C THR A 224 -1.87 -16.15 4.21
N VAL A 225 -0.52 -16.16 4.27
CA VAL A 225 0.25 -17.09 5.11
C VAL A 225 0.07 -16.82 6.60
N SER A 226 -0.17 -15.56 7.01
CA SER A 226 -0.39 -15.25 8.44
C SER A 226 -1.65 -15.91 9.00
N THR A 227 -2.57 -16.33 8.15
CA THR A 227 -3.81 -17.04 8.53
C THR A 227 -3.75 -18.55 8.28
N ASP A 228 -2.58 -19.09 7.96
CA ASP A 228 -2.41 -20.54 7.89
C ASP A 228 -2.55 -21.18 9.28
N PHE A 229 -3.18 -22.35 9.31
CA PHE A 229 -3.57 -23.02 10.55
C PHE A 229 -2.39 -23.47 11.44
N ASP A 230 -1.21 -23.62 10.89
CA ASP A 230 0.00 -24.14 11.56
C ASP A 230 1.01 -23.03 11.92
N LEU A 231 0.67 -21.77 11.67
CA LEU A 231 1.62 -20.67 11.89
C LEU A 231 1.58 -20.16 13.36
N ALA A 232 0.49 -19.57 13.77
CA ALA A 232 0.35 -18.95 15.10
C ALA A 232 -0.23 -19.92 16.13
N ASP A 233 0.05 -19.71 17.44
CA ASP A 233 -0.51 -20.53 18.51
C ASP A 233 -2.02 -20.31 18.64
N ARG A 234 -2.53 -19.14 18.25
CA ARG A 234 -3.95 -18.80 18.17
C ARG A 234 -4.20 -17.86 17.01
N LEU A 235 -5.25 -18.12 16.23
CA LEU A 235 -5.67 -17.28 15.13
C LEU A 235 -7.12 -16.86 15.31
N TYR A 236 -7.36 -15.55 15.24
CA TYR A 236 -8.69 -14.94 15.22
C TYR A 236 -8.99 -14.39 13.83
N PHE A 237 -10.04 -14.90 13.18
CA PHE A 237 -10.62 -14.30 11.99
C PHE A 237 -11.60 -13.22 12.39
N GLU A 238 -11.09 -12.01 12.62
CA GLU A 238 -11.89 -10.88 13.09
C GLU A 238 -11.49 -9.59 12.35
N PRO A 239 -12.42 -8.63 12.25
CA PRO A 239 -12.09 -7.30 11.77
C PRO A 239 -11.01 -6.65 12.63
N ILE A 240 -10.10 -5.88 12.00
CA ILE A 240 -9.06 -5.14 12.73
C ILE A 240 -9.64 -3.78 13.14
N THR A 241 -10.69 -3.79 13.93
CA THR A 241 -11.31 -2.60 14.52
C THR A 241 -11.01 -2.52 16.01
N PHE A 242 -11.15 -1.32 16.58
CA PHE A 242 -10.91 -1.12 18.01
C PHE A 242 -11.82 -2.03 18.86
N GLU A 243 -13.11 -2.13 18.55
CA GLU A 243 -14.07 -2.97 19.28
C GLU A 243 -13.67 -4.45 19.25
N ASP A 244 -13.43 -4.99 18.05
CA ASP A 244 -13.17 -6.42 17.87
C ASP A 244 -11.83 -6.79 18.53
N ILE A 245 -10.80 -5.96 18.37
CA ILE A 245 -9.47 -6.17 18.99
C ILE A 245 -9.53 -6.07 20.52
N MET A 246 -10.22 -5.07 21.07
CA MET A 246 -10.35 -4.94 22.53
C MET A 246 -11.10 -6.10 23.16
N ASN A 247 -12.12 -6.65 22.50
CA ASN A 247 -12.82 -7.83 22.97
C ASN A 247 -11.88 -9.06 23.06
N ILE A 248 -10.98 -9.24 22.07
CA ILE A 248 -9.98 -10.33 22.12
C ILE A 248 -8.94 -10.06 23.21
N ILE A 249 -8.47 -8.82 23.38
CA ILE A 249 -7.51 -8.44 24.42
C ILE A 249 -8.11 -8.71 25.82
N GLU A 250 -9.37 -8.36 26.06
CA GLU A 250 -10.05 -8.61 27.34
C GLU A 250 -10.18 -10.11 27.64
N PHE A 251 -10.33 -10.95 26.62
CA PHE A 251 -10.40 -12.40 26.76
C PHE A 251 -9.02 -13.03 26.94
N GLU A 252 -8.10 -12.79 26.00
CA GLU A 252 -6.78 -13.43 25.95
C GLU A 252 -5.79 -12.85 26.98
N LYS A 253 -5.86 -11.56 27.28
CA LYS A 253 -4.95 -10.81 28.16
C LYS A 253 -3.48 -10.96 27.74
N PRO A 254 -3.12 -10.56 26.51
CA PRO A 254 -1.74 -10.63 26.05
C PRO A 254 -0.84 -9.68 26.87
N ASP A 255 0.47 -9.99 26.94
CA ASP A 255 1.47 -9.12 27.57
C ASP A 255 1.65 -7.80 26.81
N GLY A 256 1.28 -7.78 25.54
CA GLY A 256 1.25 -6.60 24.69
C GLY A 256 0.83 -6.92 23.26
N VAL A 257 0.75 -5.86 22.44
CA VAL A 257 0.27 -5.92 21.05
C VAL A 257 1.33 -5.34 20.10
N LEU A 258 1.60 -6.02 19.00
CA LEU A 258 2.43 -5.57 17.89
C LEU A 258 1.52 -4.97 16.79
N VAL A 259 1.67 -3.67 16.53
CA VAL A 259 0.87 -2.93 15.53
C VAL A 259 1.69 -2.55 14.28
N GLN A 260 3.02 -2.74 14.28
CA GLN A 260 3.93 -2.20 13.27
C GLN A 260 4.15 -3.12 12.07
N PHE A 261 3.66 -4.35 12.08
CA PHE A 261 3.94 -5.36 11.07
C PHE A 261 2.86 -5.44 9.98
N GLY A 262 1.61 -5.16 10.32
CA GLY A 262 0.45 -5.22 9.42
C GLY A 262 0.23 -3.99 8.53
N GLY A 263 1.22 -3.14 8.38
CA GLY A 263 1.10 -1.89 7.61
C GLY A 263 0.24 -0.85 8.32
N GLN A 264 -0.53 -0.08 7.55
CA GLN A 264 -1.28 1.07 8.06
C GLN A 264 -2.56 0.70 8.83
N THR A 265 -3.15 -0.47 8.55
CA THR A 265 -4.41 -0.88 9.16
C THR A 265 -4.35 -0.92 10.70
N PRO A 266 -3.41 -1.66 11.32
CA PRO A 266 -3.35 -1.72 12.78
C PRO A 266 -2.88 -0.42 13.44
N LEU A 267 -2.16 0.46 12.73
CA LEU A 267 -1.71 1.74 13.29
C LEU A 267 -2.87 2.68 13.59
N LYS A 268 -3.96 2.63 12.82
CA LYS A 268 -5.16 3.46 13.03
C LYS A 268 -5.78 3.33 14.42
N ILE A 269 -5.62 2.17 15.07
CA ILE A 269 -6.18 1.90 16.39
C ILE A 269 -5.15 1.92 17.52
N ALA A 270 -3.86 2.14 17.21
CA ALA A 270 -2.77 2.07 18.18
C ALA A 270 -2.92 3.07 19.33
N GLU A 271 -3.31 4.29 19.03
CA GLU A 271 -3.56 5.33 20.03
C GLU A 271 -4.75 4.97 20.95
N GLN A 272 -5.85 4.53 20.35
CA GLN A 272 -7.04 4.11 21.11
C GLN A 272 -6.71 2.94 22.06
N LEU A 273 -5.94 1.95 21.59
CA LEU A 273 -5.48 0.84 22.44
C LEU A 273 -4.60 1.33 23.60
N THR A 274 -3.69 2.26 23.33
CA THR A 274 -2.83 2.86 24.36
C THR A 274 -3.65 3.60 25.42
N ASN A 275 -4.65 4.37 25.00
CA ASN A 275 -5.55 5.10 25.90
C ASN A 275 -6.36 4.19 26.83
N GLU A 276 -6.66 2.96 26.39
CA GLU A 276 -7.28 1.91 27.22
C GLU A 276 -6.27 1.13 28.09
N GLY A 277 -5.02 1.55 28.13
CA GLY A 277 -3.96 0.94 28.92
C GLY A 277 -3.34 -0.33 28.32
N VAL A 278 -3.59 -0.60 27.05
CA VAL A 278 -2.97 -1.73 26.34
C VAL A 278 -1.51 -1.41 26.03
N LYS A 279 -0.61 -2.30 26.39
CA LYS A 279 0.82 -2.16 26.10
C LYS A 279 1.08 -2.43 24.62
N ILE A 280 1.58 -1.43 23.91
CA ILE A 280 2.11 -1.60 22.55
C ILE A 280 3.58 -1.98 22.67
N PHE A 281 3.97 -3.11 22.07
CA PHE A 281 5.35 -3.54 21.95
C PHE A 281 5.99 -2.91 20.70
N GLY A 282 7.28 -2.59 20.79
CA GLY A 282 8.01 -1.90 19.73
C GLY A 282 7.94 -0.39 19.88
N THR A 283 7.89 0.33 18.76
CA THR A 283 7.77 1.80 18.75
C THR A 283 6.42 2.23 19.33
N SER A 284 6.44 3.20 20.24
CA SER A 284 5.22 3.68 20.91
C SER A 284 4.26 4.37 19.93
N SER A 285 2.96 4.34 20.25
CA SER A 285 1.95 5.07 19.47
C SER A 285 2.26 6.57 19.36
N ALA A 286 2.77 7.17 20.43
CA ALA A 286 3.20 8.57 20.43
C ALA A 286 4.36 8.84 19.45
N SER A 287 5.35 7.93 19.36
CA SER A 287 6.45 8.06 18.40
C SER A 287 6.00 7.85 16.95
N ILE A 288 5.00 6.98 16.74
CA ILE A 288 4.38 6.78 15.43
C ILE A 288 3.65 8.07 15.01
N ASP A 289 2.83 8.64 15.90
CA ASP A 289 2.13 9.90 15.64
C ASP A 289 3.09 11.06 15.34
N LEU A 290 4.19 11.19 16.11
CA LEU A 290 5.23 12.19 15.85
C LEU A 290 5.83 12.10 14.44
N ALA A 291 5.95 10.90 13.90
CA ALA A 291 6.46 10.69 12.54
C ALA A 291 5.41 10.99 11.46
N GLU A 292 4.13 10.71 11.74
CA GLU A 292 3.02 10.92 10.81
C GLU A 292 2.49 12.37 10.85
N ASN A 293 2.58 13.04 12.00
CA ASN A 293 2.16 14.42 12.16
C ASN A 293 3.18 15.38 11.53
N ARG A 294 2.80 16.02 10.43
CA ARG A 294 3.70 16.87 9.63
C ARG A 294 4.29 18.05 10.42
N GLU A 295 3.52 18.67 11.31
CA GLU A 295 3.98 19.81 12.11
C GLU A 295 5.04 19.37 13.16
N GLU A 296 4.78 18.29 13.86
CA GLU A 296 5.71 17.72 14.85
C GLU A 296 6.96 17.16 14.17
N PHE A 297 6.78 16.45 13.07
CA PHE A 297 7.90 15.95 12.27
C PHE A 297 8.82 17.11 11.79
N ALA A 298 8.23 18.20 11.32
CA ALA A 298 9.01 19.37 10.89
C ALA A 298 9.82 20.00 12.05
N ARG A 299 9.31 19.98 13.29
CA ARG A 299 10.04 20.41 14.48
C ARG A 299 11.27 19.53 14.74
N ILE A 300 11.09 18.20 14.64
CA ILE A 300 12.17 17.22 14.78
C ILE A 300 13.24 17.45 13.71
N ILE A 301 12.86 17.57 12.46
CA ILE A 301 13.74 17.83 11.33
C ILE A 301 14.57 19.09 11.52
N LYS A 302 13.92 20.18 11.96
CA LYS A 302 14.60 21.45 12.26
C LYS A 302 15.59 21.31 13.42
N LYS A 303 15.21 20.60 14.49
CA LYS A 303 16.09 20.30 15.64
C LYS A 303 17.33 19.53 15.20
N LEU A 304 17.18 18.53 14.35
CA LEU A 304 18.27 17.71 13.84
C LEU A 304 19.06 18.34 12.69
N LYS A 305 18.63 19.52 12.20
CA LYS A 305 19.21 20.21 11.03
C LYS A 305 19.27 19.32 9.76
N ILE A 306 18.21 18.57 9.55
CA ILE A 306 18.03 17.73 8.39
C ILE A 306 17.27 18.53 7.31
N GLN A 307 17.55 18.29 6.03
CA GLN A 307 16.85 18.94 4.92
C GLN A 307 15.59 18.15 4.54
N ILE A 308 14.51 18.88 4.32
CA ILE A 308 13.26 18.41 3.70
C ILE A 308 12.88 19.37 2.58
N PRO A 309 12.04 18.96 1.62
CA PRO A 309 11.44 19.90 0.66
C PRO A 309 10.70 21.03 1.37
N GLU A 310 10.67 22.22 0.78
CA GLU A 310 9.81 23.29 1.30
C GLU A 310 8.34 22.85 1.25
N TYR A 311 7.58 23.20 2.27
CA TYR A 311 6.19 22.74 2.37
C TYR A 311 5.27 23.82 2.94
N CYS A 312 3.99 23.67 2.65
CA CYS A 312 2.91 24.46 3.24
C CYS A 312 1.77 23.53 3.70
N ILE A 313 1.18 23.84 4.83
CA ILE A 313 -0.03 23.23 5.33
C ILE A 313 -1.14 24.26 5.20
N ALA A 314 -2.01 24.11 4.22
CA ALA A 314 -3.07 25.08 3.97
C ALA A 314 -4.40 24.56 4.54
N LYS A 315 -5.01 25.34 5.41
CA LYS A 315 -6.27 25.03 6.10
C LYS A 315 -7.49 25.61 5.36
N ASN A 316 -7.24 26.52 4.43
CA ASN A 316 -8.29 27.20 3.67
C ASN A 316 -7.78 27.67 2.31
N TYR A 317 -8.73 28.06 1.45
CA TYR A 317 -8.44 28.51 0.08
C TYR A 317 -7.51 29.73 0.02
N GLU A 318 -7.65 30.66 0.93
CA GLU A 318 -6.82 31.90 0.96
C GLU A 318 -5.36 31.58 1.22
N GLU A 319 -5.07 30.66 2.13
CA GLU A 319 -3.69 30.19 2.40
C GLU A 319 -3.08 29.51 1.17
N ILE A 320 -3.86 28.75 0.40
CA ILE A 320 -3.41 28.10 -0.84
C ILE A 320 -3.07 29.15 -1.90
N ILE A 321 -3.93 30.16 -2.08
CA ILE A 321 -3.66 31.25 -3.04
C ILE A 321 -2.39 32.01 -2.63
N ASN A 322 -2.28 32.38 -1.36
CA ASN A 322 -1.09 33.09 -0.86
C ASN A 322 0.19 32.27 -1.08
N PHE A 323 0.13 30.95 -0.82
CA PHE A 323 1.26 30.07 -1.09
C PHE A 323 1.56 29.98 -2.59
N SER A 324 0.54 29.93 -3.45
CA SER A 324 0.71 29.83 -4.91
C SER A 324 1.46 31.01 -5.54
N GLU A 325 1.47 32.16 -4.88
CA GLU A 325 2.19 33.37 -5.34
C GLU A 325 3.71 33.31 -5.07
N ILE A 326 4.12 32.51 -4.07
CA ILE A 326 5.53 32.40 -3.66
C ILE A 326 6.13 31.01 -3.96
N ALA A 327 5.29 30.04 -4.28
CA ALA A 327 5.70 28.65 -4.55
C ALA A 327 6.59 28.54 -5.79
N GLN A 328 7.64 27.75 -5.67
CA GLN A 328 8.43 27.32 -6.82
C GLN A 328 7.79 26.04 -7.39
N PHE A 329 7.10 26.15 -8.52
CA PHE A 329 6.52 25.00 -9.20
C PHE A 329 7.60 24.15 -9.88
N PRO A 330 7.38 22.81 -9.99
CA PRO A 330 6.18 22.07 -9.61
C PRO A 330 6.10 21.81 -8.11
N VAL A 331 4.84 21.58 -7.65
CA VAL A 331 4.55 21.20 -6.26
C VAL A 331 3.77 19.88 -6.23
N LEU A 332 3.93 19.12 -5.17
CA LEU A 332 3.15 17.92 -4.87
C LEU A 332 2.02 18.30 -3.90
N VAL A 333 0.79 18.05 -4.30
CA VAL A 333 -0.39 18.37 -3.49
C VAL A 333 -1.03 17.08 -3.01
N ARG A 334 -1.39 17.02 -1.74
CA ARG A 334 -2.05 15.86 -1.13
C ARG A 334 -3.03 16.28 -0.04
N PRO A 335 -4.19 15.61 0.10
CA PRO A 335 -5.02 15.76 1.28
C PRO A 335 -4.29 15.22 2.49
N SER A 336 -4.55 15.76 3.69
CA SER A 336 -4.06 15.17 4.93
C SER A 336 -4.75 13.83 5.18
N TYR A 337 -3.99 12.86 5.73
CA TYR A 337 -4.50 11.54 6.16
C TYR A 337 -4.99 10.60 5.03
N VAL A 338 -4.40 10.65 3.84
CA VAL A 338 -4.68 9.67 2.78
C VAL A 338 -3.66 8.54 2.75
N LEU A 339 -4.14 7.32 2.48
CA LEU A 339 -3.34 6.10 2.36
C LEU A 339 -2.85 5.88 0.92
N GLY A 340 -1.59 5.42 0.78
CA GLY A 340 -1.04 5.01 -0.52
C GLY A 340 -1.00 6.13 -1.56
N GLY A 341 -0.90 7.39 -1.13
CA GLY A 341 -0.86 8.53 -2.04
C GLY A 341 -2.18 8.82 -2.77
N ARG A 342 -3.30 8.28 -2.30
CA ARG A 342 -4.62 8.51 -2.92
C ARG A 342 -4.89 10.00 -3.07
N ALA A 343 -5.33 10.41 -4.27
CA ALA A 343 -5.56 11.79 -4.66
C ALA A 343 -4.32 12.72 -4.60
N MET A 344 -3.10 12.18 -4.49
CA MET A 344 -1.89 12.99 -4.66
C MET A 344 -1.69 13.37 -6.12
N GLN A 345 -1.29 14.62 -6.37
CA GLN A 345 -1.05 15.11 -7.71
C GLN A 345 0.17 16.06 -7.76
N ILE A 346 1.02 15.90 -8.80
CA ILE A 346 2.03 16.88 -9.13
C ILE A 346 1.37 17.99 -9.95
N VAL A 347 1.56 19.23 -9.50
CA VAL A 347 0.95 20.43 -10.06
C VAL A 347 2.07 21.37 -10.57
N TYR A 348 1.98 21.78 -11.81
CA TYR A 348 3.04 22.50 -12.51
C TYR A 348 2.84 24.02 -12.56
N ASN A 349 1.67 24.51 -12.23
CA ASN A 349 1.36 25.94 -12.23
C ASN A 349 0.19 26.27 -11.30
N LYS A 350 -0.03 27.57 -11.11
CA LYS A 350 -1.08 28.09 -10.22
C LYS A 350 -2.48 27.64 -10.63
N GLU A 351 -2.77 27.64 -11.93
CA GLU A 351 -4.10 27.30 -12.45
C GLU A 351 -4.45 25.83 -12.10
N GLN A 352 -3.50 24.91 -12.26
CA GLN A 352 -3.68 23.51 -11.87
C GLN A 352 -3.85 23.34 -10.36
N LEU A 353 -3.14 24.13 -9.54
CA LEU A 353 -3.28 24.10 -8.09
C LEU A 353 -4.70 24.52 -7.66
N VAL A 354 -5.20 25.59 -8.24
CA VAL A 354 -6.57 26.09 -8.00
C VAL A 354 -7.62 25.06 -8.42
N ASP A 355 -7.48 24.47 -9.62
CA ASP A 355 -8.40 23.45 -10.12
C ASP A 355 -8.41 22.19 -9.22
N TYR A 356 -7.23 21.73 -8.78
CA TYR A 356 -7.12 20.63 -7.83
C TYR A 356 -7.87 20.92 -6.53
N VAL A 357 -7.68 22.11 -5.96
CA VAL A 357 -8.32 22.51 -4.71
C VAL A 357 -9.84 22.58 -4.85
N PHE A 358 -10.33 23.13 -5.97
CA PHE A 358 -11.78 23.17 -6.23
C PHE A 358 -12.40 21.77 -6.25
N ARG A 359 -11.78 20.83 -6.95
CA ARG A 359 -12.23 19.43 -7.02
C ARG A 359 -12.11 18.71 -5.68
N SER A 360 -11.06 19.03 -4.91
CA SER A 360 -10.83 18.42 -3.60
C SER A 360 -11.69 19.05 -2.51
N ALA A 361 -12.02 20.34 -2.58
CA ALA A 361 -12.88 21.02 -1.62
C ALA A 361 -14.32 20.48 -1.60
N GLU A 362 -14.82 19.97 -2.74
CA GLU A 362 -16.09 19.24 -2.79
C GLU A 362 -16.02 17.88 -2.08
N ALA A 363 -14.79 17.34 -1.93
CA ALA A 363 -14.55 16.02 -1.37
C ALA A 363 -14.04 16.05 0.09
N THR A 364 -13.49 17.16 0.57
CA THR A 364 -12.79 17.25 1.86
C THR A 364 -13.20 18.48 2.65
N ASN A 365 -14.45 18.52 3.11
CA ASN A 365 -14.85 19.53 4.10
C ASN A 365 -14.01 19.34 5.37
N ASP A 366 -13.18 20.36 5.73
CA ASP A 366 -12.43 20.53 6.99
C ASP A 366 -11.06 19.85 7.16
N HIS A 367 -10.47 19.21 6.15
CA HIS A 367 -9.11 18.68 6.30
C HIS A 367 -8.06 19.59 5.59
N PRO A 368 -6.92 19.88 6.24
CA PRO A 368 -5.86 20.67 5.62
C PRO A 368 -5.25 19.96 4.41
N ILE A 369 -4.87 20.76 3.41
CA ILE A 369 -4.15 20.29 2.22
C ILE A 369 -2.66 20.51 2.44
N LEU A 370 -1.87 19.48 2.20
CA LEU A 370 -0.41 19.55 2.21
C LEU A 370 0.10 19.85 0.80
N ILE A 371 1.01 20.80 0.72
CA ILE A 371 1.67 21.21 -0.53
C ILE A 371 3.16 21.17 -0.27
N ASP A 372 3.86 20.23 -0.90
CA ASP A 372 5.30 20.07 -0.80
C ASP A 372 5.97 20.53 -2.11
N GLN A 373 7.12 21.19 -2.04
CA GLN A 373 7.95 21.44 -3.21
C GLN A 373 8.36 20.11 -3.83
N PHE A 374 8.11 19.97 -5.13
CA PHE A 374 8.52 18.78 -5.86
C PHE A 374 9.95 18.92 -6.38
N ILE A 375 10.84 17.98 -6.00
CA ILE A 375 12.25 18.02 -6.41
C ILE A 375 12.41 17.29 -7.73
N GLU A 376 12.23 18.01 -8.84
CA GLU A 376 12.40 17.44 -10.18
C GLU A 376 13.84 16.96 -10.43
N ASN A 377 13.97 15.89 -11.22
CA ASN A 377 15.27 15.29 -11.61
C ASN A 377 16.12 14.86 -10.40
N ALA A 378 15.49 14.47 -9.31
CA ALA A 378 16.14 13.83 -8.17
C ALA A 378 16.20 12.31 -8.36
N PHE A 379 17.20 11.67 -7.78
CA PHE A 379 17.18 10.23 -7.52
C PHE A 379 16.50 9.96 -6.19
N GLU A 380 15.66 8.95 -6.14
CA GLU A 380 15.04 8.53 -4.89
C GLU A 380 15.73 7.30 -4.32
N PHE A 381 15.79 7.27 -2.98
CA PHE A 381 16.35 6.15 -2.22
C PHE A 381 15.40 5.78 -1.09
N ASP A 382 15.21 4.47 -0.92
CA ASP A 382 14.55 3.91 0.25
C ASP A 382 15.58 3.25 1.17
N VAL A 383 15.38 3.41 2.47
CA VAL A 383 16.22 2.78 3.49
C VAL A 383 15.35 1.99 4.45
N ASP A 384 15.66 0.70 4.61
CA ASP A 384 15.12 -0.11 5.70
C ASP A 384 16.18 -0.33 6.75
N ALA A 385 15.81 -0.08 8.02
CA ALA A 385 16.70 -0.22 9.14
C ALA A 385 16.01 -0.85 10.36
N LEU A 386 16.82 -1.41 11.25
CA LEU A 386 16.45 -1.84 12.60
C LEU A 386 16.94 -0.82 13.62
N CYS A 387 16.13 -0.59 14.65
CA CYS A 387 16.53 0.20 15.80
C CYS A 387 16.04 -0.46 17.09
N ASP A 388 16.83 -0.39 18.17
CA ASP A 388 16.48 -0.92 19.49
C ASP A 388 16.36 0.18 20.56
N GLY A 389 16.26 1.44 20.11
CA GLY A 389 16.27 2.64 20.94
C GLY A 389 17.67 3.14 21.33
N GLU A 390 18.72 2.34 21.11
CA GLU A 390 20.12 2.68 21.43
C GLU A 390 21.03 2.58 20.20
N GLU A 391 20.86 1.54 19.40
CA GLU A 391 21.65 1.26 18.21
C GLU A 391 20.76 1.17 16.96
N VAL A 392 21.34 1.47 15.79
CA VAL A 392 20.65 1.41 14.49
C VAL A 392 21.49 0.53 13.54
N PHE A 393 20.83 -0.43 12.90
CA PHE A 393 21.42 -1.26 11.85
C PHE A 393 20.75 -0.95 10.52
N ILE A 394 21.51 -0.43 9.55
CA ILE A 394 21.03 -0.19 8.18
C ILE A 394 21.00 -1.53 7.43
N ALA A 395 19.82 -2.05 7.18
CA ALA A 395 19.65 -3.34 6.50
C ALA A 395 19.81 -3.23 4.98
N GLY A 396 19.44 -2.10 4.38
CA GLY A 396 19.64 -1.84 2.97
C GLY A 396 19.31 -0.40 2.58
N ILE A 397 20.08 0.11 1.61
CA ILE A 397 19.81 1.38 0.91
C ILE A 397 19.49 1.02 -0.53
N MET A 398 18.26 1.22 -0.97
CA MET A 398 17.78 0.90 -2.30
C MET A 398 17.73 2.17 -3.15
N GLN A 399 18.13 2.08 -4.41
CA GLN A 399 17.96 3.16 -5.38
C GLN A 399 16.78 2.87 -6.28
N HIS A 400 15.89 3.86 -6.50
CA HIS A 400 14.82 3.76 -7.45
C HIS A 400 15.35 3.84 -8.88
N ILE A 401 14.74 3.06 -9.79
CA ILE A 401 15.04 3.09 -11.21
C ILE A 401 14.15 4.12 -11.90
N GLU A 402 12.89 4.23 -11.49
CA GLU A 402 11.96 5.25 -11.95
C GLU A 402 12.38 6.64 -11.45
N GLU A 403 11.90 7.70 -12.12
CA GLU A 403 12.18 9.06 -11.72
C GLU A 403 11.40 9.47 -10.47
N ALA A 404 11.90 10.51 -9.78
CA ALA A 404 11.22 11.10 -8.63
C ALA A 404 9.75 11.46 -8.94
N GLY A 405 8.87 11.20 -7.99
CA GLY A 405 7.44 11.42 -8.10
C GLY A 405 6.62 10.18 -8.49
N VAL A 406 7.26 9.05 -8.74
CA VAL A 406 6.60 7.74 -8.76
C VAL A 406 6.58 7.20 -7.34
N HIS A 407 5.42 6.75 -6.86
CA HIS A 407 5.31 6.17 -5.52
C HIS A 407 6.32 5.03 -5.31
N SER A 408 6.99 5.00 -4.15
CA SER A 408 8.06 4.01 -3.86
C SER A 408 7.60 2.56 -4.01
N GLY A 409 6.34 2.26 -3.70
CA GLY A 409 5.73 0.95 -3.91
C GLY A 409 5.64 0.54 -5.38
N ASP A 410 5.55 1.49 -6.30
CA ASP A 410 5.42 1.27 -7.75
C ASP A 410 6.77 1.35 -8.47
N SER A 411 7.78 1.94 -7.84
CA SER A 411 9.12 2.03 -8.39
C SER A 411 9.85 0.70 -8.35
N SER A 412 10.56 0.38 -9.42
CA SER A 412 11.57 -0.65 -9.41
C SER A 412 12.76 -0.18 -8.58
N CYS A 413 13.31 -1.02 -7.73
CA CYS A 413 14.44 -0.67 -6.87
C CYS A 413 15.61 -1.63 -7.08
N VAL A 414 16.82 -1.12 -6.92
CA VAL A 414 18.04 -1.91 -7.05
C VAL A 414 18.87 -1.88 -5.77
N LEU A 415 19.40 -3.03 -5.40
CA LEU A 415 20.39 -3.24 -4.33
C LEU A 415 21.61 -3.96 -4.88
N PRO A 416 22.84 -3.46 -4.63
CA PRO A 416 23.15 -2.16 -4.02
C PRO A 416 22.86 -1.00 -5.00
N PRO A 417 22.81 0.25 -4.53
CA PRO A 417 22.70 1.42 -5.40
C PRO A 417 23.81 1.46 -6.44
N TYR A 418 23.48 1.79 -7.69
CA TYR A 418 24.45 1.83 -8.79
C TYR A 418 25.02 3.24 -9.03
N ASP A 419 24.35 4.29 -8.56
CA ASP A 419 24.75 5.69 -8.75
C ASP A 419 24.63 6.49 -7.46
N MET A 420 25.42 6.11 -6.45
CA MET A 420 25.42 6.75 -5.13
C MET A 420 26.85 7.10 -4.71
N SER A 421 27.11 8.40 -4.52
CA SER A 421 28.41 8.84 -4.02
C SER A 421 28.62 8.48 -2.54
N ASN A 422 29.88 8.33 -2.13
CA ASN A 422 30.20 8.05 -0.72
C ASN A 422 29.69 9.13 0.24
N LYS A 423 29.63 10.39 -0.21
CA LYS A 423 29.05 11.48 0.57
C LYS A 423 27.56 11.23 0.80
N VAL A 424 26.81 10.96 -0.26
CA VAL A 424 25.36 10.70 -0.19
C VAL A 424 25.08 9.47 0.70
N LYS A 425 25.84 8.37 0.52
CA LYS A 425 25.72 7.18 1.40
C LYS A 425 25.88 7.54 2.88
N LYS A 426 26.92 8.32 3.20
CA LYS A 426 27.18 8.75 4.58
C LYS A 426 26.07 9.64 5.12
N ASP A 427 25.61 10.60 4.34
CA ASP A 427 24.54 11.53 4.75
C ASP A 427 23.22 10.77 5.01
N ILE A 428 22.85 9.84 4.15
CA ILE A 428 21.66 8.97 4.31
C ILE A 428 21.76 8.15 5.61
N ILE A 429 22.89 7.50 5.87
CA ILE A 429 23.10 6.69 7.08
C ILE A 429 23.01 7.56 8.33
N ASP A 430 23.65 8.73 8.32
CA ASP A 430 23.66 9.66 9.46
C ASP A 430 22.25 10.21 9.75
N MET A 431 21.50 10.61 8.72
CA MET A 431 20.12 11.08 8.85
C MET A 431 19.19 9.97 9.36
N THR A 432 19.28 8.76 8.80
CA THR A 432 18.51 7.59 9.24
C THR A 432 18.76 7.31 10.72
N THR A 433 20.02 7.27 11.13
CA THR A 433 20.42 6.99 12.52
C THR A 433 19.86 8.06 13.47
N LYS A 434 20.03 9.35 13.15
CA LYS A 434 19.53 10.45 13.97
C LYS A 434 18.01 10.41 14.12
N LEU A 435 17.28 10.15 13.04
CA LEU A 435 15.82 10.12 13.05
C LEU A 435 15.29 8.90 13.83
N ALA A 436 15.89 7.73 13.64
CA ALA A 436 15.49 6.52 14.36
C ALA A 436 15.65 6.68 15.88
N LEU A 437 16.76 7.27 16.33
CA LEU A 437 17.03 7.51 17.76
C LEU A 437 16.16 8.63 18.33
N GLU A 438 15.97 9.74 17.61
CA GLU A 438 15.12 10.85 18.06
C GLU A 438 13.66 10.46 18.22
N LEU A 439 13.15 9.59 17.32
CA LEU A 439 11.81 9.04 17.36
C LEU A 439 11.67 7.85 18.34
N ASN A 440 12.74 7.48 19.06
CA ASN A 440 12.77 6.33 19.96
C ASN A 440 12.21 5.06 19.30
N VAL A 441 12.62 4.78 18.07
CA VAL A 441 12.14 3.61 17.33
C VAL A 441 12.64 2.33 17.97
N VAL A 442 11.74 1.34 18.10
CA VAL A 442 12.07 -0.03 18.49
C VAL A 442 11.45 -0.99 17.48
N GLY A 443 12.28 -1.69 16.73
CA GLY A 443 11.87 -2.56 15.62
C GLY A 443 12.29 -1.99 14.27
N LEU A 444 11.38 -1.96 13.31
CA LEU A 444 11.60 -1.51 11.93
C LEU A 444 11.38 0.00 11.78
N ILE A 445 12.19 0.59 10.89
CA ILE A 445 11.98 1.94 10.36
C ILE A 445 12.32 1.96 8.88
N ASN A 446 11.48 2.64 8.10
CA ASN A 446 11.71 2.93 6.68
C ASN A 446 11.78 4.44 6.48
N LEU A 447 12.75 4.88 5.69
CA LEU A 447 12.91 6.28 5.30
C LEU A 447 13.02 6.40 3.78
N GLN A 448 12.42 7.46 3.25
CA GLN A 448 12.52 7.82 1.84
C GLN A 448 13.27 9.13 1.68
N PHE A 449 14.19 9.14 0.72
CA PHE A 449 15.06 10.28 0.44
C PHE A 449 15.00 10.67 -1.03
N ALA A 450 15.06 11.97 -1.30
CA ALA A 450 15.39 12.50 -2.62
C ALA A 450 16.81 13.06 -2.61
N VAL A 451 17.57 12.81 -3.68
CA VAL A 451 18.94 13.28 -3.82
C VAL A 451 19.08 14.07 -5.12
N LYS A 452 19.46 15.33 -5.01
CA LYS A 452 19.72 16.20 -6.15
C LYS A 452 21.05 16.93 -5.95
N ASN A 453 21.95 16.88 -6.92
CA ASN A 453 23.26 17.53 -6.86
C ASN A 453 24.10 17.16 -5.61
N ASN A 454 24.04 15.89 -5.16
CA ASN A 454 24.63 15.40 -3.91
C ASN A 454 24.08 16.06 -2.62
N GLU A 455 22.95 16.71 -2.68
CA GLU A 455 22.18 17.14 -1.50
C GLU A 455 21.05 16.14 -1.22
N VAL A 456 20.87 15.78 0.05
CA VAL A 456 19.95 14.74 0.49
C VAL A 456 18.78 15.39 1.23
N TYR A 457 17.57 15.07 0.81
CA TYR A 457 16.32 15.53 1.40
C TYR A 457 15.52 14.34 1.92
N VAL A 458 15.03 14.40 3.16
CA VAL A 458 14.09 13.40 3.71
C VAL A 458 12.70 13.71 3.18
N LEU A 459 12.06 12.72 2.57
CA LEU A 459 10.68 12.82 2.08
C LEU A 459 9.67 12.30 3.10
N GLU A 460 9.95 11.11 3.66
CA GLU A 460 9.04 10.41 4.56
C GLU A 460 9.79 9.52 5.54
N VAL A 461 9.22 9.36 6.74
CA VAL A 461 9.71 8.44 7.77
C VAL A 461 8.56 7.60 8.27
N ASN A 462 8.74 6.29 8.23
CA ASN A 462 7.75 5.30 8.62
C ASN A 462 8.34 4.41 9.73
N PRO A 463 8.03 4.63 11.03
CA PRO A 463 8.55 3.81 12.13
C PRO A 463 7.78 2.48 12.25
N ARG A 464 7.73 1.74 11.17
CA ARG A 464 7.02 0.47 10.98
C ARG A 464 7.64 -0.34 9.85
N SER A 465 7.11 -1.54 9.61
CA SER A 465 7.46 -2.32 8.41
C SER A 465 7.12 -1.55 7.12
N SER A 466 7.89 -1.82 6.10
CA SER A 466 7.70 -1.32 4.75
C SER A 466 7.41 -2.46 3.77
N ARG A 467 7.00 -2.13 2.57
CA ARG A 467 6.85 -3.12 1.50
C ARG A 467 8.17 -3.73 1.05
N THR A 468 9.27 -3.00 1.20
CA THR A 468 10.61 -3.43 0.77
C THR A 468 11.30 -4.38 1.75
N VAL A 469 10.73 -4.60 2.95
CA VAL A 469 11.30 -5.51 3.97
C VAL A 469 11.57 -6.93 3.45
N PRO A 470 10.66 -7.61 2.71
CA PRO A 470 10.94 -8.93 2.15
C PRO A 470 12.09 -8.91 1.15
N PHE A 471 12.16 -7.89 0.31
CA PHE A 471 13.22 -7.69 -0.69
C PHE A 471 14.58 -7.50 -0.03
N VAL A 472 14.68 -6.59 0.94
CA VAL A 472 15.91 -6.32 1.69
C VAL A 472 16.33 -7.54 2.48
N SER A 473 15.40 -8.24 3.14
CA SER A 473 15.70 -9.47 3.90
C SER A 473 16.30 -10.56 3.01
N LYS A 474 15.75 -10.78 1.81
CA LYS A 474 16.24 -11.76 0.86
C LYS A 474 17.58 -11.35 0.25
N TYR A 475 17.77 -10.06 -0.05
CA TYR A 475 19.05 -9.55 -0.56
C TYR A 475 20.18 -9.68 0.47
N SER A 476 19.91 -9.27 1.73
CA SER A 476 20.92 -9.22 2.79
C SER A 476 21.12 -10.55 3.52
N ASN A 477 20.23 -11.53 3.31
CA ASN A 477 20.15 -12.76 4.11
C ASN A 477 19.99 -12.49 5.62
N VAL A 478 19.36 -11.35 5.98
CA VAL A 478 19.06 -10.97 7.36
C VAL A 478 17.55 -10.95 7.52
N PRO A 479 16.96 -11.76 8.41
CA PRO A 479 15.51 -11.79 8.62
C PRO A 479 15.04 -10.59 9.45
N ILE A 480 15.09 -9.39 8.84
CA ILE A 480 14.92 -8.12 9.59
C ILE A 480 13.57 -8.01 10.29
N ALA A 481 12.47 -8.53 9.73
CA ALA A 481 11.17 -8.52 10.40
C ALA A 481 11.11 -9.47 11.62
N ASN A 482 11.75 -10.64 11.53
CA ASN A 482 11.91 -11.56 12.67
C ASN A 482 12.70 -10.88 13.80
N ILE A 483 13.86 -10.28 13.47
CA ILE A 483 14.69 -9.58 14.45
C ILE A 483 13.93 -8.41 15.07
N ALA A 484 13.21 -7.64 14.27
CA ALA A 484 12.40 -6.51 14.75
C ALA A 484 11.35 -6.95 15.79
N ALA A 485 10.70 -8.09 15.60
CA ALA A 485 9.77 -8.64 16.58
C ALA A 485 10.49 -9.00 17.89
N GLN A 486 11.69 -9.56 17.82
CA GLN A 486 12.51 -9.87 19.00
C GLN A 486 13.00 -8.60 19.72
N LEU A 487 13.37 -7.55 18.96
CA LEU A 487 13.70 -6.22 19.53
C LEU A 487 12.49 -5.62 20.25
N SER A 488 11.30 -5.76 19.69
CA SER A 488 10.06 -5.25 20.26
C SER A 488 9.75 -5.85 21.65
N VAL A 489 10.18 -7.06 21.91
CA VAL A 489 10.01 -7.73 23.22
C VAL A 489 11.24 -7.67 24.13
N GLY A 490 12.23 -6.83 23.77
CA GLY A 490 13.31 -6.44 24.68
C GLY A 490 14.70 -6.95 24.33
N LYS A 491 14.90 -7.74 23.25
CA LYS A 491 16.26 -8.03 22.76
C LYS A 491 16.91 -6.77 22.19
N LYS A 492 18.23 -6.81 22.03
CA LYS A 492 19.04 -5.71 21.52
C LYS A 492 19.73 -6.09 20.21
N ILE A 493 20.06 -5.12 19.37
CA ILE A 493 20.75 -5.33 18.09
C ILE A 493 22.06 -6.12 18.29
N ARG A 494 22.81 -5.83 19.34
CA ARG A 494 24.05 -6.54 19.71
C ARG A 494 23.91 -8.03 19.96
N ASP A 495 22.69 -8.51 20.25
CA ASP A 495 22.41 -9.93 20.49
C ASP A 495 22.43 -10.76 19.20
N PHE A 496 22.34 -10.11 18.02
CA PHE A 496 22.21 -10.78 16.72
C PHE A 496 23.50 -10.80 15.89
N ASN A 497 24.60 -10.20 16.36
CA ASN A 497 25.87 -10.14 15.66
C ASN A 497 25.74 -9.71 14.17
N LEU A 498 24.89 -8.69 13.92
CA LEU A 498 24.62 -8.17 12.58
C LEU A 498 25.88 -7.50 12.01
N LYS A 499 26.14 -7.71 10.72
CA LYS A 499 27.27 -7.13 10.00
C LYS A 499 26.80 -6.51 8.70
N GLU A 500 27.41 -5.38 8.31
CA GLU A 500 27.26 -4.86 6.95
C GLU A 500 27.98 -5.85 6.00
N ASN A 501 27.22 -6.46 5.12
CA ASN A 501 27.77 -7.41 4.14
C ASN A 501 27.91 -6.70 2.78
N HIS A 502 29.08 -6.89 2.16
CA HIS A 502 29.33 -6.46 0.78
C HIS A 502 29.15 -7.66 -0.15
N PHE A 503 27.94 -7.79 -0.69
CA PHE A 503 27.64 -8.86 -1.63
C PHE A 503 28.15 -8.55 -3.03
N LYS A 504 28.47 -9.61 -3.79
CA LYS A 504 28.85 -9.52 -5.20
C LYS A 504 27.64 -9.52 -6.15
N HIS A 505 26.47 -9.83 -5.60
CA HIS A 505 25.24 -9.90 -6.38
C HIS A 505 24.46 -8.58 -6.33
N THR A 506 23.67 -8.39 -7.35
CA THR A 506 22.68 -7.32 -7.45
C THR A 506 21.29 -7.94 -7.39
N ALA A 507 20.37 -7.30 -6.68
CA ALA A 507 18.96 -7.63 -6.70
C ALA A 507 18.15 -6.45 -7.23
N VAL A 508 17.10 -6.76 -7.98
CA VAL A 508 16.13 -5.80 -8.51
C VAL A 508 14.75 -6.21 -8.06
N LYS A 509 14.08 -5.29 -7.38
CA LYS A 509 12.64 -5.36 -7.10
C LYS A 509 11.88 -4.72 -8.25
N LYS A 510 10.78 -5.34 -8.69
CA LYS A 510 9.84 -4.73 -9.63
C LYS A 510 8.42 -4.84 -9.11
N ALA A 511 7.67 -3.74 -9.17
CA ALA A 511 6.26 -3.71 -8.80
C ALA A 511 5.40 -4.49 -9.80
N VAL A 512 4.41 -5.23 -9.29
CA VAL A 512 3.37 -5.89 -10.09
C VAL A 512 2.18 -4.95 -10.20
N LEU A 513 1.85 -4.56 -11.42
CA LEU A 513 0.82 -3.58 -11.73
C LEU A 513 -0.43 -4.27 -12.32
N PRO A 514 -1.62 -4.12 -11.72
CA PRO A 514 -2.82 -4.85 -12.14
C PRO A 514 -3.54 -4.23 -13.35
N PHE A 515 -2.87 -3.41 -14.17
CA PHE A 515 -3.47 -2.67 -15.27
C PHE A 515 -4.23 -3.55 -16.28
N LYS A 516 -3.78 -4.81 -16.48
CA LYS A 516 -4.49 -5.76 -17.33
C LYS A 516 -5.85 -6.17 -16.79
N LYS A 517 -6.06 -6.09 -15.47
CA LYS A 517 -7.34 -6.42 -14.80
C LYS A 517 -8.33 -5.26 -14.85
N PHE A 518 -7.84 -4.01 -14.85
CA PHE A 518 -8.63 -2.78 -14.77
C PHE A 518 -8.47 -1.96 -16.05
N LYS A 519 -9.29 -2.25 -17.05
CA LYS A 519 -9.17 -1.65 -18.39
C LYS A 519 -9.45 -0.15 -18.44
N ASP A 520 -10.20 0.37 -17.46
CA ASP A 520 -10.61 1.77 -17.40
C ASP A 520 -9.68 2.63 -16.53
N GLU A 521 -8.72 2.00 -15.84
CA GLU A 521 -7.73 2.70 -15.03
C GLU A 521 -6.69 3.40 -15.91
N LYS A 522 -6.21 4.53 -15.41
CA LYS A 522 -5.12 5.27 -16.04
C LYS A 522 -3.80 4.53 -15.88
N VAL A 523 -3.19 4.17 -16.99
CA VAL A 523 -1.92 3.43 -17.04
C VAL A 523 -0.77 4.42 -17.06
N PHE A 524 -0.56 5.11 -15.94
CA PHE A 524 0.66 5.88 -15.71
C PHE A 524 1.10 5.75 -14.25
N LEU A 525 2.39 5.87 -14.02
CA LEU A 525 2.97 5.87 -12.69
C LEU A 525 3.05 7.31 -12.16
N GLY A 526 2.77 7.49 -10.89
CA GLY A 526 2.74 8.79 -10.24
C GLY A 526 2.82 8.65 -8.72
N PRO A 527 2.48 9.71 -7.99
CA PRO A 527 2.58 9.69 -6.54
C PRO A 527 1.52 8.81 -5.85
N GLU A 528 0.46 8.44 -6.57
CA GLU A 528 -0.55 7.50 -6.10
C GLU A 528 -0.16 6.07 -6.46
N MET A 529 -0.15 5.19 -5.45
CA MET A 529 0.23 3.80 -5.60
C MET A 529 -0.80 2.99 -6.39
N LYS A 530 -0.33 2.19 -7.35
CA LYS A 530 -1.14 1.35 -8.25
C LYS A 530 -0.82 -0.14 -8.12
N SER A 531 0.34 -0.51 -7.57
CA SER A 531 0.80 -1.89 -7.47
C SER A 531 0.02 -2.71 -6.44
N THR A 532 0.00 -4.02 -6.66
CA THR A 532 -0.66 -5.02 -5.79
C THR A 532 0.32 -6.00 -5.15
N GLY A 533 1.57 -5.96 -5.55
CA GLY A 533 2.63 -6.82 -5.04
C GLY A 533 3.94 -6.51 -5.75
N GLU A 534 4.96 -7.32 -5.50
CA GLU A 534 6.29 -7.16 -6.08
C GLU A 534 6.94 -8.50 -6.43
N VAL A 535 7.87 -8.47 -7.38
CA VAL A 535 8.74 -9.57 -7.76
C VAL A 535 10.21 -9.18 -7.62
N MET A 536 11.08 -10.17 -7.54
CA MET A 536 12.52 -9.97 -7.38
C MET A 536 13.31 -10.75 -8.42
N GLY A 537 14.30 -10.07 -9.02
CA GLY A 537 15.37 -10.71 -9.77
C GLY A 537 16.69 -10.55 -9.03
N ILE A 538 17.54 -11.60 -9.03
CA ILE A 538 18.88 -11.58 -8.40
C ILE A 538 19.90 -12.25 -9.31
N ASP A 539 21.05 -11.60 -9.47
CA ASP A 539 22.19 -12.13 -10.21
C ASP A 539 23.50 -11.39 -9.84
N THR A 540 24.65 -11.94 -10.19
CA THR A 540 25.93 -11.23 -10.10
C THR A 540 26.06 -10.13 -11.15
N GLU A 541 25.35 -10.26 -12.27
CA GLU A 541 25.29 -9.27 -13.34
C GLU A 541 24.00 -8.42 -13.20
N PRO A 542 24.11 -7.09 -13.01
CA PRO A 542 22.93 -6.23 -12.78
C PRO A 542 21.88 -6.32 -13.88
N GLY A 543 22.31 -6.36 -15.16
CA GLY A 543 21.39 -6.50 -16.29
C GLY A 543 20.59 -7.80 -16.27
N ILE A 544 21.19 -8.92 -15.81
CA ILE A 544 20.50 -10.22 -15.68
C ILE A 544 19.55 -10.17 -14.49
N ALA A 545 19.91 -9.55 -13.38
CA ALA A 545 19.00 -9.36 -12.25
C ALA A 545 17.74 -8.57 -12.68
N PHE A 546 17.92 -7.49 -13.43
CA PHE A 546 16.82 -6.71 -14.00
C PHE A 546 15.95 -7.55 -14.96
N LEU A 547 16.57 -8.33 -15.84
CA LEU A 547 15.86 -9.23 -16.77
C LEU A 547 15.01 -10.26 -16.03
N LYS A 548 15.55 -10.89 -14.98
CA LYS A 548 14.82 -11.84 -14.14
C LYS A 548 13.60 -11.19 -13.48
N ALA A 549 13.74 -9.96 -12.98
CA ALA A 549 12.62 -9.21 -12.40
C ALA A 549 11.54 -8.91 -13.46
N MET A 550 11.93 -8.49 -14.66
CA MET A 550 10.99 -8.23 -15.76
C MET A 550 10.22 -9.48 -16.19
N GLN A 551 10.92 -10.61 -16.33
CA GLN A 551 10.29 -11.89 -16.69
C GLN A 551 9.36 -12.42 -15.59
N SER A 552 9.68 -12.19 -14.33
CA SER A 552 8.85 -12.59 -13.18
C SER A 552 7.54 -11.80 -13.12
N ASP A 553 7.50 -10.57 -13.65
CA ASP A 553 6.29 -9.76 -13.81
C ASP A 553 5.53 -10.11 -15.12
N GLY A 554 5.97 -11.12 -15.86
CA GLY A 554 5.30 -11.61 -17.07
C GLY A 554 5.54 -10.78 -18.32
N TYR A 555 6.54 -9.89 -18.31
CA TYR A 555 6.95 -9.19 -19.52
C TYR A 555 7.85 -10.05 -20.40
N SER A 556 7.57 -10.03 -21.72
CA SER A 556 8.47 -10.58 -22.70
C SER A 556 9.50 -9.51 -23.09
N VAL A 557 10.75 -9.69 -22.67
CA VAL A 557 11.83 -8.79 -23.10
C VAL A 557 12.24 -9.12 -24.53
N PRO A 558 12.10 -8.21 -25.49
CA PRO A 558 12.36 -8.50 -26.89
C PRO A 558 13.87 -8.63 -27.15
N ARG A 559 14.26 -9.52 -28.07
CA ARG A 559 15.66 -9.66 -28.52
C ARG A 559 16.01 -8.80 -29.72
N THR A 560 15.03 -8.53 -30.56
CA THR A 560 15.10 -7.72 -31.79
C THR A 560 13.73 -7.15 -32.07
N GLY A 561 13.62 -6.29 -33.02
CA GLY A 561 12.35 -5.69 -33.45
C GLY A 561 12.45 -4.17 -33.65
N THR A 562 11.34 -3.50 -33.48
CA THR A 562 11.27 -2.04 -33.54
C THR A 562 11.16 -1.46 -32.14
N ALA A 563 12.00 -0.48 -31.85
CA ALA A 563 11.94 0.31 -30.62
C ALA A 563 11.43 1.72 -30.92
N PHE A 564 10.38 2.14 -30.24
CA PHE A 564 9.95 3.51 -30.23
C PHE A 564 10.74 4.28 -29.16
N VAL A 565 11.29 5.44 -29.54
CA VAL A 565 12.12 6.28 -28.68
C VAL A 565 11.60 7.71 -28.67
N SER A 566 11.25 8.19 -27.49
CA SER A 566 10.85 9.59 -27.25
C SER A 566 11.57 10.12 -26.02
N ILE A 567 12.52 11.04 -26.21
CA ILE A 567 13.43 11.52 -25.16
C ILE A 567 13.27 13.03 -25.01
N THR A 568 13.19 13.50 -23.76
CA THR A 568 13.18 14.93 -23.43
C THR A 568 14.50 15.59 -23.78
N ASP A 569 14.48 16.89 -24.05
CA ASP A 569 15.70 17.63 -24.51
C ASP A 569 16.83 17.57 -23.48
N ILE A 570 16.51 17.57 -22.20
CA ILE A 570 17.50 17.48 -21.11
C ILE A 570 18.26 16.16 -21.15
N ASP A 571 17.57 15.08 -21.48
CA ASP A 571 18.11 13.71 -21.46
C ASP A 571 18.77 13.27 -22.76
N LYS A 572 18.56 13.97 -23.85
CA LYS A 572 19.05 13.59 -25.20
C LYS A 572 20.53 13.20 -25.21
N LYS A 573 21.40 14.04 -24.60
CA LYS A 573 22.84 13.76 -24.53
C LYS A 573 23.19 12.51 -23.76
N ARG A 574 22.47 12.26 -22.63
CA ARG A 574 22.65 11.07 -21.77
C ARG A 574 22.11 9.80 -22.43
N ALA A 575 21.04 9.94 -23.23
CA ALA A 575 20.42 8.84 -23.97
C ALA A 575 21.27 8.32 -25.14
N LEU A 576 22.11 9.16 -25.72
CA LEU A 576 22.86 8.83 -26.95
C LEU A 576 23.67 7.51 -26.85
N PRO A 577 24.50 7.26 -25.82
CA PRO A 577 25.20 5.96 -25.69
C PRO A 577 24.25 4.79 -25.55
N ILE A 578 23.13 4.97 -24.83
CA ILE A 578 22.12 3.94 -24.59
C ILE A 578 21.44 3.52 -25.91
N ILE A 579 21.05 4.51 -26.74
CA ILE A 579 20.41 4.25 -28.02
C ILE A 579 21.41 3.66 -29.05
N LYS A 580 22.68 4.01 -28.97
CA LYS A 580 23.74 3.36 -29.78
C LYS A 580 23.89 1.87 -29.41
N ASP A 581 23.78 1.54 -28.16
CA ASP A 581 23.84 0.13 -27.74
C ASP A 581 22.57 -0.64 -28.16
N LEU A 582 21.40 0.01 -28.18
CA LEU A 582 20.18 -0.56 -28.74
C LEU A 582 20.29 -0.84 -30.24
N GLU A 583 20.92 0.07 -31.03
CA GLU A 583 21.20 -0.13 -32.46
C GLU A 583 22.12 -1.34 -32.69
N LYS A 584 23.14 -1.54 -31.83
CA LYS A 584 24.04 -2.71 -31.89
C LYS A 584 23.28 -4.05 -31.66
N LEU A 585 22.16 -4.02 -30.99
CA LEU A 585 21.28 -5.18 -30.81
C LEU A 585 20.34 -5.43 -31.99
N ASN A 586 20.53 -4.73 -33.09
CA ASN A 586 19.75 -4.80 -34.35
C ASN A 586 18.26 -4.41 -34.15
N PHE A 587 17.96 -3.45 -33.27
CA PHE A 587 16.66 -2.84 -33.25
C PHE A 587 16.53 -1.77 -34.35
N THR A 588 15.39 -1.78 -35.02
CA THR A 588 14.97 -0.65 -35.86
C THR A 588 14.44 0.45 -34.95
N ILE A 589 14.93 1.67 -35.11
CA ILE A 589 14.53 2.78 -34.24
C ILE A 589 13.52 3.65 -34.98
N ILE A 590 12.37 3.89 -34.33
CA ILE A 590 11.42 4.94 -34.70
C ILE A 590 11.32 5.94 -33.55
N ALA A 591 11.18 7.21 -33.85
CA ALA A 591 11.26 8.25 -32.85
C ALA A 591 10.31 9.42 -33.13
N THR A 592 9.89 10.15 -32.08
CA THR A 592 9.21 11.45 -32.28
C THR A 592 10.11 12.43 -32.96
N LYS A 593 9.55 13.36 -33.74
CA LYS A 593 10.30 14.27 -34.63
C LYS A 593 11.52 14.91 -33.97
N GLY A 594 11.36 15.55 -32.80
CA GLY A 594 12.47 16.21 -32.12
C GLY A 594 13.55 15.25 -31.58
N THR A 595 13.18 14.00 -31.30
CA THR A 595 14.15 12.94 -30.94
C THR A 595 14.80 12.39 -32.20
N ALA A 596 14.04 12.19 -33.28
CA ALA A 596 14.58 11.71 -34.58
C ALA A 596 15.61 12.66 -35.14
N ASP A 597 15.33 13.96 -35.20
CA ASP A 597 16.27 14.97 -35.69
C ASP A 597 17.60 14.91 -34.92
N PHE A 598 17.54 14.82 -33.57
CA PHE A 598 18.72 14.69 -32.74
C PHE A 598 19.51 13.40 -33.00
N LEU A 599 18.83 12.25 -33.13
CA LEU A 599 19.48 10.95 -33.39
C LEU A 599 20.16 10.93 -34.74
N LEU A 600 19.49 11.45 -35.79
CA LEU A 600 20.06 11.56 -37.14
C LEU A 600 21.30 12.48 -37.19
N GLU A 601 21.29 13.61 -36.49
CA GLU A 601 22.44 14.49 -36.33
C GLU A 601 23.66 13.79 -35.67
N ASN A 602 23.38 12.75 -34.84
CA ASN A 602 24.41 11.97 -34.16
C ASN A 602 24.71 10.61 -34.83
N ASN A 603 24.36 10.47 -36.13
CA ASN A 603 24.60 9.31 -36.99
C ASN A 603 23.92 8.00 -36.47
N ILE A 604 22.74 8.09 -35.86
CA ILE A 604 21.88 6.95 -35.55
C ILE A 604 20.71 6.96 -36.54
N ASN A 605 20.56 5.85 -37.27
CA ASN A 605 19.47 5.70 -38.23
C ASN A 605 18.13 5.53 -37.50
N CYS A 606 17.15 6.41 -37.78
CA CYS A 606 15.80 6.29 -37.23
C CYS A 606 14.75 6.84 -38.19
N THR A 607 13.54 6.39 -38.05
CA THR A 607 12.37 6.87 -38.79
C THR A 607 11.51 7.75 -37.91
N PRO A 608 11.13 8.96 -38.32
CA PRO A 608 10.24 9.80 -37.54
C PRO A 608 8.81 9.23 -37.53
N VAL A 609 8.12 9.34 -36.41
CA VAL A 609 6.72 8.98 -36.24
C VAL A 609 5.98 10.12 -35.53
N PHE A 610 4.69 10.30 -35.84
CA PHE A 610 3.87 11.32 -35.20
C PHE A 610 3.60 10.99 -33.72
N LYS A 611 3.54 12.04 -32.90
CA LYS A 611 2.97 11.94 -31.56
C LYS A 611 1.47 11.71 -31.62
N VAL A 612 0.90 11.32 -30.48
CA VAL A 612 -0.55 11.24 -30.33
C VAL A 612 -1.16 12.61 -30.58
N GLY A 613 -2.08 12.73 -31.54
CA GLY A 613 -2.74 14.00 -31.88
C GLY A 613 -2.04 14.86 -32.94
N GLU A 614 -0.79 14.57 -33.39
CA GLU A 614 -0.10 15.33 -34.46
C GLU A 614 -0.45 14.82 -35.87
N GLY A 615 -0.86 13.55 -36.00
CA GLY A 615 -1.15 12.96 -37.31
C GLY A 615 -1.32 11.44 -37.25
N ARG A 616 -1.49 10.82 -38.44
CA ARG A 616 -1.58 9.33 -38.55
C ARG A 616 -0.72 8.84 -39.72
N PRO A 617 -0.09 7.63 -39.63
CA PRO A 617 -0.06 6.80 -38.41
C PRO A 617 0.79 7.45 -37.32
N ASN A 618 0.32 7.35 -36.06
CA ASN A 618 1.07 7.78 -34.89
C ASN A 618 1.57 6.58 -34.09
N VAL A 619 2.31 6.83 -33.01
CA VAL A 619 2.92 5.77 -32.18
C VAL A 619 1.89 4.76 -31.66
N VAL A 620 0.68 5.19 -31.30
CA VAL A 620 -0.40 4.30 -30.83
C VAL A 620 -0.88 3.38 -31.96
N ASP A 621 -1.02 3.90 -33.17
CA ASP A 621 -1.35 3.09 -34.34
C ASP A 621 -0.29 2.02 -34.61
N GLU A 622 1.01 2.37 -34.48
CA GLU A 622 2.13 1.44 -34.66
C GLU A 622 2.16 0.34 -33.59
N ILE A 623 1.84 0.67 -32.31
CA ILE A 623 1.72 -0.34 -31.24
C ILE A 623 0.53 -1.26 -31.50
N LEU A 624 -0.63 -0.72 -31.89
CA LEU A 624 -1.84 -1.50 -32.18
C LEU A 624 -1.62 -2.48 -33.33
N ASN A 625 -0.81 -2.11 -34.33
CA ASN A 625 -0.45 -2.93 -35.47
C ASN A 625 0.68 -3.93 -35.21
N ASP A 626 1.11 -4.08 -33.93
CA ASP A 626 2.21 -4.97 -33.51
C ASP A 626 3.59 -4.64 -34.16
N ASN A 627 3.76 -3.42 -34.65
CA ASN A 627 5.00 -2.96 -35.29
C ASN A 627 6.08 -2.56 -34.27
N ILE A 628 5.74 -2.36 -32.98
CA ILE A 628 6.63 -1.97 -31.90
C ILE A 628 6.75 -3.06 -30.86
N GLN A 629 7.97 -3.44 -30.50
CA GLN A 629 8.27 -4.43 -29.48
C GLN A 629 8.86 -3.83 -28.21
N LEU A 630 9.37 -2.59 -28.27
CA LEU A 630 9.96 -1.88 -27.13
C LEU A 630 9.57 -0.40 -27.19
N VAL A 631 9.16 0.16 -26.07
CA VAL A 631 8.92 1.59 -25.91
C VAL A 631 9.91 2.16 -24.88
N ILE A 632 10.67 3.18 -25.28
CA ILE A 632 11.49 4.02 -24.40
C ILE A 632 10.94 5.43 -24.50
N ASN A 633 10.22 5.86 -23.49
CA ASN A 633 9.57 7.16 -23.45
C ASN A 633 9.86 7.85 -22.12
N THR A 634 10.66 8.92 -22.13
CA THR A 634 10.99 9.71 -20.93
C THR A 634 10.17 11.01 -20.95
N PRO A 635 8.90 10.98 -20.43
CA PRO A 635 8.02 12.12 -20.50
C PRO A 635 8.40 13.19 -19.48
N GLN A 636 8.27 14.47 -19.84
CA GLN A 636 8.37 15.61 -18.91
C GLN A 636 7.28 16.66 -19.20
N GLY A 637 6.67 17.17 -18.13
CA GLY A 637 5.67 18.24 -18.19
C GLY A 637 4.24 17.77 -18.53
N ALA A 638 3.27 18.65 -18.34
CA ALA A 638 1.85 18.33 -18.44
C ALA A 638 1.39 17.85 -19.83
N GLN A 639 1.93 18.43 -20.91
CA GLN A 639 1.56 18.05 -22.29
C GLN A 639 2.03 16.65 -22.67
N SER A 640 3.19 16.23 -22.14
CA SER A 640 3.80 14.92 -22.39
C SER A 640 3.01 13.78 -21.74
N ARG A 641 2.26 14.08 -20.67
CA ARG A 641 1.48 13.08 -19.93
C ARG A 641 0.27 12.53 -20.68
N TYR A 642 -0.38 13.33 -21.52
CA TYR A 642 -1.49 12.83 -22.36
C TYR A 642 -0.99 11.77 -23.35
N ASP A 643 0.14 12.03 -24.00
CA ASP A 643 0.76 11.07 -24.92
C ASP A 643 1.22 9.82 -24.16
N GLU A 644 1.77 9.99 -22.95
CA GLU A 644 2.19 8.89 -22.06
C GLU A 644 1.03 7.97 -21.69
N GLU A 645 -0.13 8.52 -21.31
CA GLU A 645 -1.31 7.73 -20.95
C GLU A 645 -1.78 6.86 -22.13
N ALA A 646 -1.87 7.43 -23.32
CA ALA A 646 -2.29 6.70 -24.52
C ALA A 646 -1.30 5.61 -24.92
N ILE A 647 0.01 5.93 -24.91
CA ILE A 647 1.09 4.99 -25.20
C ILE A 647 1.11 3.88 -24.15
N GLY A 648 1.08 4.22 -22.88
CA GLY A 648 1.11 3.28 -21.77
C GLY A 648 -0.07 2.29 -21.79
N LYS A 649 -1.30 2.78 -21.97
CA LYS A 649 -2.52 1.96 -22.08
C LYS A 649 -2.40 0.97 -23.24
N THR A 650 -1.97 1.44 -24.40
CA THR A 650 -1.86 0.60 -25.59
C THR A 650 -0.74 -0.44 -25.44
N SER A 651 0.39 -0.05 -24.87
CA SER A 651 1.52 -0.94 -24.59
C SER A 651 1.14 -2.07 -23.62
N VAL A 652 0.41 -1.77 -22.56
CA VAL A 652 -0.09 -2.78 -21.62
C VAL A 652 -1.07 -3.73 -22.30
N MET A 653 -1.99 -3.21 -23.11
CA MET A 653 -2.94 -4.05 -23.87
C MET A 653 -2.22 -5.01 -24.82
N LYS A 654 -1.14 -4.58 -25.45
CA LYS A 654 -0.34 -5.34 -26.42
C LYS A 654 0.82 -6.11 -25.76
N ASN A 655 0.99 -6.03 -24.45
CA ASN A 655 2.11 -6.61 -23.70
C ASN A 655 3.49 -6.14 -24.21
N VAL A 656 3.59 -4.89 -24.66
CA VAL A 656 4.84 -4.26 -25.09
C VAL A 656 5.59 -3.70 -23.89
N LEU A 657 6.87 -4.03 -23.77
CA LEU A 657 7.72 -3.51 -22.72
C LEU A 657 7.87 -2.00 -22.86
N THR A 658 7.45 -1.27 -21.82
CA THR A 658 7.56 0.19 -21.76
C THR A 658 8.52 0.60 -20.64
N ILE A 659 9.46 1.47 -20.96
CA ILE A 659 10.49 1.98 -20.07
C ILE A 659 10.39 3.50 -20.07
N THR A 660 10.30 4.08 -18.87
CA THR A 660 10.02 5.51 -18.70
C THR A 660 11.25 6.31 -18.23
N THR A 661 12.39 5.64 -18.00
CA THR A 661 13.63 6.30 -17.54
C THR A 661 14.86 5.86 -18.32
N LEU A 662 15.88 6.70 -18.37
CA LEU A 662 17.16 6.32 -18.98
C LEU A 662 17.88 5.23 -18.18
N ALA A 663 17.76 5.22 -16.88
CA ALA A 663 18.33 4.18 -16.03
C ALA A 663 17.71 2.82 -16.34
N GLY A 664 16.38 2.75 -16.43
CA GLY A 664 15.64 1.57 -16.85
C GLY A 664 15.99 1.13 -18.27
N ALA A 665 16.14 2.08 -19.22
CA ALA A 665 16.54 1.79 -20.60
C ALA A 665 17.94 1.18 -20.67
N LYS A 666 18.90 1.72 -19.92
CA LYS A 666 20.25 1.18 -19.81
C LYS A 666 20.21 -0.25 -19.25
N ALA A 667 19.53 -0.45 -18.14
CA ALA A 667 19.41 -1.77 -17.51
C ALA A 667 18.74 -2.80 -18.44
N ALA A 668 17.69 -2.41 -19.17
CA ALA A 668 17.01 -3.29 -20.12
C ALA A 668 17.90 -3.68 -21.31
N ILE A 669 18.65 -2.72 -21.86
CA ILE A 669 19.57 -2.98 -22.99
C ILE A 669 20.74 -3.87 -22.54
N GLU A 670 21.31 -3.64 -21.37
CA GLU A 670 22.30 -4.53 -20.76
C GLU A 670 21.73 -5.94 -20.56
N ALA A 671 20.47 -6.03 -20.10
CA ALA A 671 19.75 -7.28 -19.96
C ALA A 671 19.61 -8.02 -21.30
N MET A 672 19.15 -7.31 -22.34
CA MET A 672 18.98 -7.87 -23.70
C MET A 672 20.32 -8.38 -24.26
N SER A 673 21.41 -7.65 -24.03
CA SER A 673 22.76 -8.05 -24.47
C SER A 673 23.24 -9.34 -23.79
N ASN A 674 22.75 -9.64 -22.60
CA ASN A 674 23.17 -10.78 -21.78
C ASN A 674 22.14 -11.91 -21.68
N MET A 675 21.06 -11.86 -22.46
CA MET A 675 19.97 -12.88 -22.38
C MET A 675 20.43 -14.34 -22.51
N ASN A 676 21.52 -14.59 -23.22
CA ASN A 676 22.09 -15.94 -23.38
C ASN A 676 22.84 -16.44 -22.13
N LYS A 677 23.09 -15.57 -21.14
CA LYS A 677 23.81 -15.89 -19.90
C LYS A 677 22.87 -16.17 -18.74
N ILE A 678 21.56 -16.10 -18.94
CA ILE A 678 20.59 -16.37 -17.86
C ILE A 678 20.84 -17.77 -17.31
N SER A 679 21.02 -17.84 -16.00
CA SER A 679 21.11 -19.07 -15.24
C SER A 679 20.19 -19.02 -14.03
N VAL A 680 19.78 -20.18 -13.55
CA VAL A 680 18.98 -20.33 -12.33
C VAL A 680 19.87 -20.94 -11.27
N ALA A 681 19.87 -20.31 -10.10
CA ALA A 681 20.58 -20.79 -8.92
C ALA A 681 19.68 -20.67 -7.68
N PRO A 682 19.83 -21.55 -6.69
CA PRO A 682 19.18 -21.37 -5.39
C PRO A 682 19.60 -20.06 -4.76
N LEU A 683 18.67 -19.36 -4.08
CA LEU A 683 18.96 -18.09 -3.43
C LEU A 683 20.16 -18.19 -2.46
N GLN A 684 20.29 -19.30 -1.75
CA GLN A 684 21.37 -19.57 -0.80
C GLN A 684 22.76 -19.59 -1.42
N GLU A 685 22.88 -19.81 -2.72
CA GLU A 685 24.20 -19.82 -3.39
C GLU A 685 24.80 -18.42 -3.54
N TYR A 686 23.96 -17.38 -3.55
CA TYR A 686 24.43 -15.99 -3.62
C TYR A 686 25.13 -15.52 -2.33
N PHE A 687 25.00 -16.27 -1.23
CA PHE A 687 25.59 -15.95 0.08
C PHE A 687 26.81 -16.81 0.44
N LYS A 688 27.22 -17.70 -0.46
CA LYS A 688 28.47 -18.47 -0.32
C LYS A 688 29.63 -17.67 -0.91
#